data_1810c71bbdf0ae09edf0baa9aa1b3b93
#
_entry.id   1810c71bbdf0ae09edf0baa9aa1b3b93
#
_cell.length_a   1.000
_cell.length_b   1.000
_cell.length_c   1.000
_cell.angle_alpha   90.00
_cell.angle_beta   90.00
_cell.angle_gamma   90.00
#
_symmetry.space_group_name_H-M   'P 1'
#
loop_
_entity.id
_entity.type
_entity.pdbx_description
1 polymer ?
#
loop_
_entity_poly.entity_id
_entity_poly.type
_entity_poly.pdbx_seq_one_letter_code
_entity_poly.pdbx_strand_id
1 'polypeptide(L)'
;GYVARDEATGEWKFLNERERSIEQAIQEMVRPGGTKSISIAAVRRTAQQLCKDEVVTRKKLANFAVTHGTTKVPFSFGVHLDGEAVETGPELEVVFTSPLAPGRKTDLEEVRRQNQASGAKGKTVWWVADAPDNLESRFKRYEALVKVTGDKRFTEDSSSDTQDALSEKRKERDELRSALVKDLERAFVTGTLFHGGQEISLEGISDLKEPIKNALSSVIPNVYPRFAIADRSFEFAKNLKALLSPTTSELHKVAPDLQLFDTQGSLQRESALVAQVLEVLTDLRDEDADAEGARLLDAKDDKGFKGFSRAPFGWPDELVRLLLAACFRAGAVYLEQQSASGPSALYDYKGADELFSKITSFKKATFRIAETSLSVDQIKKASKALIAMGVTGTPESGNAIAAAVRTLGFALKSRIDDARIRAQQGLPVPDTILGAESALNEPTTAKDPTAVVTAFLAKEDVWKALHQSVEALRHFLDANRHKDFELSRRLVALATDHPLPEAHPKRATFEQAAKDLAAIVDDKAVVARWSDYRSAFDTAFAAYRDAFVQSYDEVRHAAEAAIAAIHAGDAYKNAPAGQREAVVAKVFGTGRVCHYPSLTLSSVESLLDAAGKRSLTTLEQALVALPVYRSQVESELAALVLPPPPPPPPGEKVFEWRPASVLVGKRFATETDVDNALDSLSKELKARVREGFTVVVK
;
A
#
# COMPACT_ATOMS: atom_id res chain seq x y z
N GLY A 1 73.42 8.68 -48.37
CA GLY A 1 72.10 9.19 -48.02
C GLY A 1 71.07 8.04 -47.97
N TYR A 2 70.33 7.95 -46.89
CA TYR A 2 69.26 6.96 -46.79
C TYR A 2 68.00 7.57 -47.35
N VAL A 3 67.32 6.82 -48.19
CA VAL A 3 66.13 7.21 -48.88
C VAL A 3 65.01 6.26 -48.45
N ALA A 4 63.90 6.75 -47.94
CA ALA A 4 62.70 5.98 -47.71
C ALA A 4 61.61 6.39 -48.68
N ARG A 5 60.80 5.45 -49.11
CA ARG A 5 59.60 5.74 -49.93
C ARG A 5 58.46 6.01 -48.99
N ASP A 6 57.82 7.17 -49.21
CA ASP A 6 56.54 7.48 -48.52
C ASP A 6 55.46 6.58 -49.12
N GLU A 7 54.85 5.73 -48.32
CA GLU A 7 53.82 4.78 -48.78
C GLU A 7 52.50 5.47 -49.13
N ALA A 8 52.25 6.68 -48.58
CA ALA A 8 51.00 7.42 -48.84
C ALA A 8 51.09 8.21 -50.15
N THR A 9 52.24 8.85 -50.40
CA THR A 9 52.45 9.69 -51.61
C THR A 9 53.21 8.96 -52.69
N GLY A 10 53.90 7.88 -52.40
CA GLY A 10 54.78 7.14 -53.30
C GLY A 10 56.10 7.83 -53.59
N GLU A 11 56.38 8.95 -52.96
CA GLU A 11 57.57 9.78 -53.17
C GLU A 11 58.77 9.25 -52.34
N TRP A 12 59.99 9.57 -52.81
CA TRP A 12 61.22 9.22 -52.13
C TRP A 12 61.74 10.39 -51.30
N LYS A 13 61.91 10.23 -49.98
CA LYS A 13 62.41 11.23 -49.04
C LYS A 13 63.81 10.87 -48.53
N PHE A 14 64.70 11.85 -48.48
CA PHE A 14 66.01 11.70 -47.77
C PHE A 14 65.78 11.84 -46.27
N LEU A 15 66.16 10.84 -45.47
CA LEU A 15 66.03 10.82 -44.04
C LEU A 15 67.28 11.38 -43.35
N ASN A 16 67.06 12.21 -42.33
CA ASN A 16 68.11 12.60 -41.41
C ASN A 16 68.48 11.38 -40.48
N GLU A 17 69.50 11.52 -39.68
CA GLU A 17 70.00 10.39 -38.84
C GLU A 17 68.94 9.94 -37.83
N ARG A 18 68.14 10.84 -37.26
CA ARG A 18 67.08 10.52 -36.31
C ARG A 18 65.86 9.89 -36.99
N GLU A 19 65.39 10.46 -38.05
CA GLU A 19 64.33 9.85 -38.88
C GLU A 19 64.69 8.44 -39.30
N ARG A 20 65.97 8.23 -39.70
CA ARG A 20 66.49 6.91 -40.04
C ARG A 20 66.39 5.93 -38.85
N SER A 21 66.82 6.35 -37.66
CA SER A 21 66.80 5.49 -36.48
C SER A 21 65.35 5.03 -36.12
N ILE A 22 64.38 5.96 -36.22
CA ILE A 22 62.95 5.69 -36.00
C ILE A 22 62.44 4.74 -37.11
N GLU A 23 62.73 4.99 -38.38
CA GLU A 23 62.26 4.13 -39.45
C GLU A 23 62.91 2.75 -39.41
N GLN A 24 64.19 2.62 -39.04
CA GLN A 24 64.82 1.32 -38.79
C GLN A 24 64.15 0.55 -37.70
N ALA A 25 63.76 1.19 -36.58
CA ALA A 25 63.04 0.55 -35.50
C ALA A 25 61.67 0.03 -35.97
N ILE A 26 60.96 0.80 -36.83
CA ILE A 26 59.71 0.34 -37.44
C ILE A 26 59.95 -0.87 -38.35
N GLN A 27 60.94 -0.80 -39.24
CA GLN A 27 61.25 -1.88 -40.19
C GLN A 27 61.68 -3.19 -39.49
N GLU A 28 62.45 -3.10 -38.38
CA GLU A 28 62.79 -4.26 -37.54
C GLU A 28 61.53 -4.96 -36.97
N MET A 29 60.52 -4.18 -36.59
CA MET A 29 59.26 -4.69 -36.06
C MET A 29 58.33 -5.29 -37.14
N VAL A 30 58.40 -4.75 -38.35
CA VAL A 30 57.58 -5.22 -39.49
C VAL A 30 58.18 -6.43 -40.16
N ARG A 31 59.51 -6.58 -40.13
CA ARG A 31 60.28 -7.64 -40.84
C ARG A 31 59.90 -9.03 -40.29
N PRO A 32 59.47 -9.96 -41.16
CA PRO A 32 59.19 -11.35 -40.75
C PRO A 32 60.40 -12.03 -40.16
N GLY A 33 60.24 -12.75 -39.02
CA GLY A 33 61.28 -13.54 -38.41
C GLY A 33 62.35 -12.75 -37.64
N GLY A 34 62.24 -11.44 -37.51
CA GLY A 34 63.12 -10.60 -36.70
C GLY A 34 62.85 -10.78 -35.20
N THR A 35 63.90 -10.63 -34.37
CA THR A 35 63.80 -10.77 -32.89
C THR A 35 62.83 -9.78 -32.25
N LYS A 36 62.56 -8.65 -32.90
CA LYS A 36 61.59 -7.62 -32.46
C LYS A 36 60.33 -7.63 -33.29
N SER A 37 60.15 -8.63 -34.16
CA SER A 37 59.01 -8.67 -35.09
C SER A 37 57.69 -8.75 -34.31
N ILE A 38 56.71 -7.98 -34.80
CA ILE A 38 55.34 -8.00 -34.27
C ILE A 38 54.73 -9.35 -34.62
N SER A 39 54.25 -10.04 -33.57
CA SER A 39 53.61 -11.34 -33.75
C SER A 39 52.28 -11.23 -34.45
N ILE A 40 51.89 -12.24 -35.21
CA ILE A 40 50.59 -12.34 -35.84
C ILE A 40 49.45 -12.28 -34.81
N ALA A 41 49.67 -12.80 -33.60
CA ALA A 41 48.73 -12.74 -32.51
C ALA A 41 48.46 -11.29 -32.04
N ALA A 42 49.50 -10.43 -32.01
CA ALA A 42 49.32 -9.01 -31.67
C ALA A 42 48.53 -8.32 -32.76
N VAL A 43 48.87 -8.53 -34.04
CA VAL A 43 48.14 -7.97 -35.20
C VAL A 43 46.66 -8.35 -35.15
N ARG A 44 46.35 -9.64 -34.90
CA ARG A 44 44.97 -10.12 -34.82
C ARG A 44 44.21 -9.49 -33.67
N ARG A 45 44.83 -9.35 -32.51
CA ARG A 45 44.22 -8.68 -31.36
C ARG A 45 43.86 -7.21 -31.65
N THR A 46 44.77 -6.48 -32.27
CA THR A 46 44.53 -5.07 -32.66
C THR A 46 43.46 -4.97 -33.71
N ALA A 47 43.47 -5.84 -34.71
CA ALA A 47 42.40 -5.88 -35.72
C ALA A 47 41.04 -6.21 -35.11
N GLN A 48 40.97 -7.19 -34.27
CA GLN A 48 39.74 -7.55 -33.51
C GLN A 48 39.26 -6.37 -32.67
N GLN A 49 40.17 -5.72 -31.93
CA GLN A 49 39.78 -4.56 -31.11
C GLN A 49 39.27 -3.40 -31.97
N LEU A 50 39.92 -3.09 -33.09
CA LEU A 50 39.43 -2.06 -34.03
C LEU A 50 38.09 -2.46 -34.67
N CYS A 51 37.89 -3.73 -35.03
CA CYS A 51 36.58 -4.22 -35.49
C CYS A 51 35.51 -4.00 -34.41
N LYS A 52 35.81 -4.37 -33.17
CA LYS A 52 34.88 -4.21 -32.04
C LYS A 52 34.50 -2.74 -31.82
N ASP A 53 35.50 -1.86 -31.71
CA ASP A 53 35.29 -0.47 -31.34
C ASP A 53 34.68 0.36 -32.50
N GLU A 54 35.26 0.26 -33.72
CA GLU A 54 34.93 1.14 -34.80
C GLU A 54 33.85 0.61 -35.76
N VAL A 55 33.77 -0.73 -35.92
CA VAL A 55 32.74 -1.33 -36.78
C VAL A 55 31.52 -1.74 -35.95
N VAL A 56 31.67 -2.58 -34.93
CA VAL A 56 30.53 -3.11 -34.22
C VAL A 56 29.92 -2.06 -33.27
N THR A 57 30.73 -1.47 -32.38
CA THR A 57 30.22 -0.54 -31.35
C THR A 57 29.88 0.82 -31.92
N ARG A 58 30.81 1.46 -32.66
CA ARG A 58 30.57 2.80 -33.20
C ARG A 58 29.44 2.88 -34.23
N LYS A 59 29.26 1.84 -35.04
CA LYS A 59 28.13 1.72 -35.98
C LYS A 59 26.86 1.21 -35.29
N LYS A 60 26.93 0.93 -33.99
CA LYS A 60 25.80 0.43 -33.18
C LYS A 60 25.19 -0.84 -33.76
N LEU A 61 26.02 -1.79 -34.22
CA LEU A 61 25.54 -3.06 -34.78
C LEU A 61 25.04 -4.03 -33.72
N ALA A 62 25.45 -3.83 -32.45
CA ALA A 62 24.98 -4.59 -31.30
C ALA A 62 23.79 -3.91 -30.56
N ASN A 63 23.58 -2.60 -30.77
CA ASN A 63 22.66 -1.79 -29.98
C ASN A 63 21.43 -1.32 -30.77
N PHE A 64 20.69 -2.26 -31.36
CA PHE A 64 19.38 -2.00 -31.94
C PHE A 64 18.50 -3.22 -31.81
N ALA A 65 17.18 -3.01 -31.81
CA ALA A 65 16.21 -4.09 -31.85
C ALA A 65 15.71 -4.32 -33.28
N VAL A 66 15.47 -5.58 -33.60
CA VAL A 66 14.83 -5.97 -34.88
C VAL A 66 13.35 -6.07 -34.65
N THR A 67 12.57 -5.28 -35.37
CA THR A 67 11.10 -5.36 -35.28
C THR A 67 10.57 -6.45 -36.20
N HIS A 68 9.67 -7.27 -35.69
CA HIS A 68 9.05 -8.37 -36.44
C HIS A 68 7.53 -8.38 -36.23
N GLY A 69 6.83 -8.97 -37.17
CA GLY A 69 5.37 -9.09 -37.17
C GLY A 69 4.64 -7.83 -37.64
N THR A 70 3.32 -7.91 -37.71
CA THR A 70 2.41 -6.82 -38.08
C THR A 70 2.39 -5.74 -37.01
N THR A 71 2.56 -6.11 -35.76
CA THR A 71 2.63 -5.21 -34.59
C THR A 71 4.02 -4.63 -34.30
N LYS A 72 5.03 -5.02 -35.13
CA LYS A 72 6.41 -4.52 -35.04
C LYS A 72 7.02 -4.70 -33.64
N VAL A 73 6.85 -5.89 -33.06
CA VAL A 73 7.44 -6.23 -31.76
C VAL A 73 8.97 -6.19 -31.87
N PRO A 74 9.68 -5.49 -30.95
CA PRO A 74 11.13 -5.42 -30.95
C PRO A 74 11.75 -6.68 -30.33
N PHE A 75 12.73 -7.27 -31.02
CA PHE A 75 13.55 -8.37 -30.55
C PHE A 75 14.99 -7.94 -30.39
N SER A 76 15.59 -8.20 -29.24
CA SER A 76 17.01 -8.03 -28.99
C SER A 76 17.80 -9.28 -29.40
N PHE A 77 19.09 -9.12 -29.68
CA PHE A 77 19.96 -10.21 -30.09
C PHE A 77 21.36 -10.05 -29.48
N GLY A 78 22.06 -11.16 -29.33
CA GLY A 78 23.45 -11.21 -28.92
C GLY A 78 24.39 -11.00 -30.12
N VAL A 79 25.56 -10.46 -29.84
CA VAL A 79 26.62 -10.24 -30.84
C VAL A 79 27.92 -10.84 -30.36
N HIS A 80 28.50 -11.68 -31.17
CA HIS A 80 29.83 -12.27 -30.97
C HIS A 80 30.76 -11.79 -32.07
N LEU A 81 32.02 -11.56 -31.74
CA LEU A 81 33.10 -11.25 -32.69
C LEU A 81 34.28 -12.16 -32.43
N ASP A 82 34.64 -12.98 -33.42
CA ASP A 82 35.75 -13.94 -33.34
C ASP A 82 35.69 -14.88 -32.09
N GLY A 83 34.47 -15.26 -31.70
CA GLY A 83 34.20 -16.10 -30.55
C GLY A 83 34.06 -15.37 -29.20
N GLU A 84 34.31 -14.07 -29.16
CA GLU A 84 34.09 -13.25 -27.96
C GLU A 84 32.72 -12.57 -27.96
N ALA A 85 32.02 -12.59 -26.84
CA ALA A 85 30.77 -11.89 -26.71
C ALA A 85 31.01 -10.36 -26.66
N VAL A 86 30.39 -9.61 -27.53
CA VAL A 86 30.36 -8.15 -27.54
C VAL A 86 29.11 -7.65 -26.82
N GLU A 87 27.99 -8.31 -27.07
CA GLU A 87 26.70 -8.07 -26.43
C GLU A 87 26.01 -9.41 -26.21
N THR A 88 25.38 -9.58 -25.05
CA THR A 88 24.63 -10.80 -24.74
C THR A 88 23.16 -10.61 -25.08
N GLY A 89 22.60 -11.51 -25.86
CA GLY A 89 21.17 -11.53 -26.20
C GLY A 89 20.48 -12.79 -25.67
N PRO A 90 19.13 -12.78 -25.64
CA PRO A 90 18.41 -13.91 -25.08
C PRO A 90 18.51 -15.20 -25.89
N GLU A 91 18.20 -15.20 -27.20
CA GLU A 91 18.20 -16.40 -28.04
C GLU A 91 18.63 -16.17 -29.49
N LEU A 92 18.52 -14.94 -29.96
CA LEU A 92 18.98 -14.56 -31.30
C LEU A 92 20.43 -14.17 -31.23
N GLU A 93 21.23 -14.64 -32.18
CA GLU A 93 22.67 -14.37 -32.21
C GLU A 93 23.14 -13.97 -33.59
N VAL A 94 24.03 -12.97 -33.62
CA VAL A 94 24.81 -12.58 -34.79
C VAL A 94 26.28 -12.81 -34.48
N VAL A 95 26.92 -13.67 -35.25
CA VAL A 95 28.34 -14.02 -35.10
C VAL A 95 29.14 -13.42 -36.23
N PHE A 96 29.99 -12.46 -35.87
CA PHE A 96 30.95 -11.83 -36.79
C PHE A 96 32.29 -12.56 -36.77
N THR A 97 32.82 -12.81 -37.95
CA THR A 97 34.20 -13.25 -38.13
C THR A 97 34.99 -12.15 -38.79
N SER A 98 36.01 -11.61 -38.13
CA SER A 98 36.84 -10.53 -38.64
C SER A 98 37.77 -10.98 -39.79
N PRO A 99 38.30 -10.06 -40.58
CA PRO A 99 39.16 -10.40 -41.73
C PRO A 99 40.46 -11.17 -41.33
N LEU A 100 40.95 -10.94 -40.11
CA LEU A 100 42.21 -11.55 -39.62
C LEU A 100 41.94 -12.57 -38.51
N ALA A 101 40.72 -13.07 -38.34
CA ALA A 101 40.38 -14.09 -37.36
C ALA A 101 41.28 -15.34 -37.50
N PRO A 102 41.70 -15.97 -36.36
CA PRO A 102 42.41 -17.25 -36.42
C PRO A 102 41.55 -18.32 -37.10
N GLY A 103 42.11 -19.05 -38.07
CA GLY A 103 41.39 -20.14 -38.72
C GLY A 103 40.30 -19.71 -39.72
N ARG A 104 40.18 -18.45 -40.09
CA ARG A 104 39.12 -17.88 -40.93
C ARG A 104 38.69 -18.74 -42.13
N LYS A 105 39.60 -19.35 -42.87
CA LYS A 105 39.25 -20.21 -44.00
C LYS A 105 38.50 -21.48 -43.54
N THR A 106 39.00 -22.11 -42.48
CA THR A 106 38.34 -23.29 -41.87
C THR A 106 37.01 -22.87 -41.27
N ASP A 107 36.96 -21.69 -40.64
CA ASP A 107 35.73 -21.16 -40.04
C ASP A 107 34.67 -20.87 -41.12
N LEU A 108 35.04 -20.33 -42.29
CA LEU A 108 34.14 -20.10 -43.40
C LEU A 108 33.51 -21.42 -43.92
N GLU A 109 34.30 -22.46 -44.08
CA GLU A 109 33.81 -23.79 -44.50
C GLU A 109 32.90 -24.41 -43.42
N GLU A 110 33.31 -24.28 -42.16
CA GLU A 110 32.50 -24.74 -41.01
C GLU A 110 31.18 -23.98 -40.90
N VAL A 111 31.19 -22.66 -40.99
CA VAL A 111 29.97 -21.82 -41.01
C VAL A 111 29.08 -22.25 -42.16
N ARG A 112 29.63 -22.45 -43.37
CA ARG A 112 28.86 -22.90 -44.54
C ARG A 112 28.20 -24.25 -44.28
N ARG A 113 28.97 -25.21 -43.73
CA ARG A 113 28.46 -26.53 -43.38
C ARG A 113 27.35 -26.46 -42.30
N GLN A 114 27.55 -25.68 -41.24
CA GLN A 114 26.57 -25.49 -40.16
C GLN A 114 25.32 -24.83 -40.67
N ASN A 115 25.45 -23.79 -41.50
CA ASN A 115 24.32 -23.10 -42.11
C ASN A 115 23.49 -24.04 -43.01
N GLN A 116 24.19 -24.85 -43.84
CA GLN A 116 23.52 -25.83 -44.71
C GLN A 116 22.86 -26.95 -43.89
N ALA A 117 23.54 -27.46 -42.84
CA ALA A 117 22.98 -28.47 -41.96
C ALA A 117 21.76 -28.01 -41.19
N SER A 118 21.74 -26.75 -40.75
CA SER A 118 20.61 -26.13 -40.06
C SER A 118 19.46 -25.81 -41.02
N GLY A 119 19.77 -25.58 -42.29
CA GLY A 119 18.79 -25.25 -43.33
C GLY A 119 17.89 -24.07 -42.93
N ALA A 120 16.65 -24.09 -43.39
CA ALA A 120 15.69 -23.04 -43.09
C ALA A 120 15.37 -22.86 -41.59
N LYS A 121 15.72 -23.84 -40.73
CA LYS A 121 15.48 -23.80 -39.27
C LYS A 121 16.65 -23.20 -38.48
N GLY A 122 17.68 -22.69 -39.15
CA GLY A 122 18.84 -22.03 -38.52
C GLY A 122 18.39 -20.89 -37.60
N LYS A 123 19.06 -20.77 -36.45
CA LYS A 123 18.76 -19.76 -35.42
C LYS A 123 19.82 -18.67 -35.31
N THR A 124 20.99 -18.90 -35.89
CA THR A 124 22.15 -18.02 -35.84
C THR A 124 22.38 -17.36 -37.19
N VAL A 125 22.75 -16.11 -37.17
CA VAL A 125 23.21 -15.35 -38.35
C VAL A 125 24.72 -15.24 -38.26
N TRP A 126 25.44 -15.74 -39.25
CA TRP A 126 26.89 -15.60 -39.32
C TRP A 126 27.26 -14.56 -40.37
N TRP A 127 28.17 -13.69 -40.04
CA TRP A 127 28.70 -12.69 -40.95
C TRP A 127 30.24 -12.81 -41.02
N VAL A 128 30.72 -13.36 -42.09
CA VAL A 128 32.14 -13.57 -42.33
C VAL A 128 32.68 -12.47 -43.21
N ALA A 129 33.52 -11.60 -42.63
CA ALA A 129 34.16 -10.52 -43.39
C ALA A 129 35.13 -11.08 -44.46
N ASP A 130 35.25 -10.38 -45.58
CA ASP A 130 36.29 -10.71 -46.57
C ASP A 130 37.70 -10.35 -46.03
N ALA A 131 38.76 -10.88 -46.66
CA ALA A 131 40.12 -10.60 -46.24
C ALA A 131 40.85 -9.89 -47.39
N PRO A 132 40.88 -8.54 -47.38
CA PRO A 132 41.64 -7.78 -48.37
C PRO A 132 43.12 -8.16 -48.36
N ASP A 133 43.72 -8.19 -49.55
CA ASP A 133 45.15 -8.38 -49.66
C ASP A 133 45.89 -7.28 -48.89
N ASN A 134 47.06 -7.65 -48.32
CA ASN A 134 47.93 -6.75 -47.55
C ASN A 134 47.39 -6.21 -46.22
N LEU A 135 46.18 -6.58 -45.77
CA LEU A 135 45.64 -6.09 -44.53
C LEU A 135 46.54 -6.41 -43.34
N GLU A 136 47.07 -7.62 -43.27
CA GLU A 136 48.01 -8.07 -42.20
C GLU A 136 49.26 -7.20 -42.17
N SER A 137 49.86 -6.92 -43.29
CA SER A 137 51.11 -6.13 -43.38
C SER A 137 50.85 -4.67 -42.95
N ARG A 138 49.72 -4.10 -43.31
CA ARG A 138 49.32 -2.77 -42.88
C ARG A 138 49.04 -2.71 -41.36
N PHE A 139 48.44 -3.71 -40.77
CA PHE A 139 48.30 -3.79 -39.31
C PHE A 139 49.64 -3.94 -38.62
N LYS A 140 50.61 -4.74 -39.18
CA LYS A 140 51.96 -4.82 -38.63
C LYS A 140 52.64 -3.44 -38.62
N ARG A 141 52.51 -2.66 -39.71
CA ARG A 141 53.04 -1.29 -39.75
C ARG A 141 52.38 -0.39 -38.72
N TYR A 142 51.05 -0.45 -38.62
CA TYR A 142 50.32 0.29 -37.60
C TYR A 142 50.77 -0.02 -36.16
N GLU A 143 50.91 -1.28 -35.82
CA GLU A 143 51.42 -1.72 -34.52
C GLU A 143 52.86 -1.24 -34.28
N ALA A 144 53.71 -1.27 -35.33
CA ALA A 144 55.06 -0.77 -35.22
C ALA A 144 55.10 0.73 -34.93
N LEU A 145 54.25 1.50 -35.65
CA LEU A 145 54.08 2.93 -35.42
C LEU A 145 53.54 3.24 -33.99
N VAL A 146 52.58 2.48 -33.48
CA VAL A 146 52.06 2.62 -32.11
C VAL A 146 53.20 2.42 -31.10
N LYS A 147 53.98 1.34 -31.26
CA LYS A 147 55.10 1.02 -30.35
C LYS A 147 56.21 2.07 -30.41
N VAL A 148 56.61 2.47 -31.60
CA VAL A 148 57.71 3.44 -31.78
C VAL A 148 57.34 4.83 -31.31
N THR A 149 56.11 5.28 -31.58
CA THR A 149 55.63 6.62 -31.14
C THR A 149 55.36 6.68 -29.62
N GLY A 150 55.31 5.56 -28.92
CA GLY A 150 55.21 5.44 -27.47
C GLY A 150 56.54 5.01 -26.80
N ASP A 151 57.59 4.73 -27.56
CA ASP A 151 58.88 4.24 -27.01
C ASP A 151 59.63 5.38 -26.29
N LYS A 152 59.97 5.15 -25.03
CA LYS A 152 60.68 6.14 -24.19
C LYS A 152 61.98 6.61 -24.80
N ARG A 153 62.70 5.77 -25.54
CA ARG A 153 63.98 6.14 -26.20
C ARG A 153 63.79 7.31 -27.17
N PHE A 154 62.64 7.47 -27.75
CA PHE A 154 62.32 8.54 -28.71
C PHE A 154 61.47 9.66 -28.07
N THR A 155 60.57 9.30 -27.15
CA THR A 155 59.64 10.30 -26.52
C THR A 155 60.33 11.17 -25.48
N GLU A 156 61.42 10.64 -24.82
CA GLU A 156 62.22 11.40 -23.85
C GLU A 156 63.36 12.18 -24.49
N ASP A 157 63.64 11.97 -25.78
CA ASP A 157 64.60 12.79 -26.56
C ASP A 157 63.98 14.12 -26.93
N SER A 158 64.45 15.22 -26.32
CA SER A 158 63.97 16.58 -26.51
C SER A 158 64.56 17.29 -27.74
N SER A 159 65.37 16.61 -28.59
CA SER A 159 65.89 17.21 -29.81
C SER A 159 64.74 17.53 -30.79
N SER A 160 64.79 18.71 -31.45
CA SER A 160 63.80 19.12 -32.43
C SER A 160 63.60 18.09 -33.53
N ASP A 161 64.69 17.57 -34.05
CA ASP A 161 64.69 16.57 -35.14
C ASP A 161 63.96 15.29 -34.75
N THR A 162 64.16 14.81 -33.50
CA THR A 162 63.46 13.62 -33.02
C THR A 162 61.97 13.91 -32.79
N GLN A 163 61.60 15.07 -32.23
CA GLN A 163 60.21 15.44 -32.00
C GLN A 163 59.46 15.66 -33.28
N ASP A 164 60.09 16.30 -34.29
CA ASP A 164 59.51 16.50 -35.61
C ASP A 164 59.28 15.15 -36.33
N ALA A 165 60.28 14.25 -36.29
CA ALA A 165 60.16 12.89 -36.84
C ALA A 165 59.06 12.08 -36.13
N LEU A 166 58.96 12.15 -34.79
CA LEU A 166 57.87 11.52 -34.05
C LEU A 166 56.49 12.09 -34.37
N SER A 167 56.42 13.41 -34.57
CA SER A 167 55.17 14.09 -34.97
C SER A 167 54.69 13.57 -36.33
N GLU A 168 55.59 13.45 -37.30
CA GLU A 168 55.29 12.88 -38.63
C GLU A 168 54.84 11.41 -38.50
N LYS A 169 55.51 10.58 -37.65
CA LYS A 169 55.10 9.18 -37.43
C LYS A 169 53.78 9.04 -36.69
N ARG A 170 53.44 9.96 -35.82
CA ARG A 170 52.11 10.00 -35.18
C ARG A 170 51.04 10.32 -36.21
N LYS A 171 51.30 11.26 -37.11
CA LYS A 171 50.36 11.58 -38.21
C LYS A 171 50.17 10.36 -39.11
N GLU A 172 51.29 9.71 -39.56
CA GLU A 172 51.25 8.47 -40.35
C GLU A 172 50.42 7.39 -39.65
N ARG A 173 50.63 7.18 -38.33
CA ARG A 173 49.86 6.25 -37.53
C ARG A 173 48.36 6.53 -37.57
N ASP A 174 47.98 7.79 -37.38
CA ASP A 174 46.56 8.20 -37.28
C ASP A 174 45.86 8.13 -38.65
N GLU A 175 46.59 8.46 -39.73
CA GLU A 175 46.12 8.28 -41.11
C GLU A 175 45.97 6.79 -41.44
N LEU A 176 46.95 5.96 -41.09
CA LEU A 176 46.90 4.51 -41.30
C LEU A 176 45.76 3.88 -40.49
N ARG A 177 45.58 4.32 -39.24
CA ARG A 177 44.42 3.88 -38.44
C ARG A 177 43.11 4.15 -39.12
N SER A 178 42.94 5.39 -39.63
CA SER A 178 41.71 5.80 -40.31
C SER A 178 41.49 4.99 -41.61
N ALA A 179 42.55 4.69 -42.33
CA ALA A 179 42.50 3.84 -43.52
C ALA A 179 42.16 2.37 -43.17
N LEU A 180 42.78 1.80 -42.09
CA LEU A 180 42.48 0.47 -41.62
C LEU A 180 41.00 0.30 -41.16
N VAL A 181 40.44 1.30 -40.50
CA VAL A 181 39.01 1.30 -40.16
C VAL A 181 38.15 1.20 -41.42
N LYS A 182 38.45 1.96 -42.45
CA LYS A 182 37.72 1.92 -43.76
C LYS A 182 37.89 0.54 -44.43
N ASP A 183 39.10 -0.05 -44.37
CA ASP A 183 39.33 -1.37 -44.92
C ASP A 183 38.55 -2.45 -44.17
N LEU A 184 38.46 -2.35 -42.81
CA LEU A 184 37.64 -3.26 -41.99
C LEU A 184 36.17 -3.11 -42.34
N GLU A 185 35.65 -1.89 -42.44
CA GLU A 185 34.25 -1.65 -42.86
C GLU A 185 33.99 -2.28 -44.26
N ARG A 186 34.89 -2.07 -45.20
CA ARG A 186 34.79 -2.63 -46.57
C ARG A 186 34.84 -4.17 -46.52
N ALA A 187 35.71 -4.77 -45.69
CA ALA A 187 35.82 -6.20 -45.55
C ALA A 187 34.49 -6.85 -45.10
N PHE A 188 33.73 -6.16 -44.27
CA PHE A 188 32.37 -6.61 -43.92
C PHE A 188 31.38 -6.42 -45.04
N VAL A 189 31.42 -5.30 -45.78
CA VAL A 189 30.54 -5.04 -46.93
C VAL A 189 30.79 -6.03 -48.08
N THR A 190 32.04 -6.42 -48.34
CA THR A 190 32.38 -7.43 -49.35
C THR A 190 32.33 -8.87 -48.85
N GLY A 191 32.02 -9.05 -47.57
CA GLY A 191 31.90 -10.35 -46.93
C GLY A 191 30.64 -11.12 -47.32
N THR A 192 30.40 -12.22 -46.63
CA THR A 192 29.23 -13.08 -46.86
C THR A 192 28.44 -13.24 -45.57
N LEU A 193 27.13 -13.14 -45.68
CA LEU A 193 26.20 -13.40 -44.58
C LEU A 193 25.54 -14.75 -44.82
N PHE A 194 25.48 -15.56 -43.75
CA PHE A 194 24.92 -16.91 -43.77
C PHE A 194 23.75 -16.99 -42.79
N HIS A 195 22.60 -17.40 -43.27
CA HIS A 195 21.45 -17.74 -42.42
C HIS A 195 20.45 -18.61 -43.17
N GLY A 196 19.70 -19.42 -42.49
CA GLY A 196 18.58 -20.19 -43.07
C GLY A 196 18.98 -21.13 -44.24
N GLY A 197 20.23 -21.62 -44.27
CA GLY A 197 20.78 -22.42 -45.36
C GLY A 197 21.25 -21.62 -46.57
N GLN A 198 21.14 -20.30 -46.55
CA GLN A 198 21.48 -19.43 -47.68
C GLN A 198 22.79 -18.68 -47.44
N GLU A 199 23.50 -18.38 -48.54
CA GLU A 199 24.64 -17.47 -48.56
C GLU A 199 24.21 -16.20 -49.28
N ILE A 200 24.37 -15.05 -48.64
CA ILE A 200 23.95 -13.75 -49.15
C ILE A 200 25.19 -12.88 -49.34
N SER A 201 25.42 -12.47 -50.63
CA SER A 201 26.42 -11.48 -50.94
C SER A 201 25.92 -10.09 -50.51
N LEU A 202 26.83 -9.28 -49.98
CA LEU A 202 26.54 -7.98 -49.42
C LEU A 202 27.01 -6.83 -50.31
N GLU A 203 27.43 -7.15 -51.55
CA GLU A 203 27.88 -6.11 -52.52
C GLU A 203 26.83 -5.01 -52.71
N GLY A 204 27.27 -3.75 -52.63
CA GLY A 204 26.42 -2.60 -52.83
C GLY A 204 25.63 -2.12 -51.61
N ILE A 205 25.83 -2.70 -50.47
CA ILE A 205 25.16 -2.29 -49.21
C ILE A 205 25.87 -1.08 -48.61
N SER A 206 25.08 -0.06 -48.26
CA SER A 206 25.56 1.17 -47.61
C SER A 206 25.33 1.17 -46.08
N ASP A 207 24.32 0.47 -45.59
CA ASP A 207 24.02 0.35 -44.16
C ASP A 207 24.17 -1.10 -43.68
N LEU A 208 25.14 -1.33 -42.81
CA LEU A 208 25.43 -2.66 -42.25
C LEU A 208 24.29 -3.22 -41.36
N LYS A 209 23.35 -2.39 -40.92
CA LYS A 209 22.21 -2.85 -40.09
C LYS A 209 21.14 -3.54 -40.91
N GLU A 210 20.92 -3.13 -42.14
CA GLU A 210 19.82 -3.70 -42.96
C GLU A 210 19.97 -5.20 -43.23
N PRO A 211 21.16 -5.74 -43.60
CA PRO A 211 21.35 -7.16 -43.74
C PRO A 211 21.05 -7.94 -42.46
N ILE A 212 21.49 -7.40 -41.28
CA ILE A 212 21.20 -8.04 -39.97
C ILE A 212 19.71 -8.06 -39.72
N LYS A 213 19.00 -6.94 -39.94
CA LYS A 213 17.54 -6.88 -39.76
C LYS A 213 16.82 -7.90 -40.63
N ASN A 214 17.19 -7.97 -41.90
CA ASN A 214 16.56 -8.89 -42.86
C ASN A 214 16.82 -10.35 -42.49
N ALA A 215 18.09 -10.68 -42.17
CA ALA A 215 18.45 -12.02 -41.74
C ALA A 215 17.75 -12.42 -40.42
N LEU A 216 17.79 -11.58 -39.41
CA LEU A 216 17.14 -11.87 -38.14
C LEU A 216 15.60 -11.94 -38.28
N SER A 217 15.00 -11.09 -39.12
CA SER A 217 13.57 -11.15 -39.40
C SER A 217 13.14 -12.51 -39.98
N SER A 218 14.00 -13.15 -40.77
CA SER A 218 13.74 -14.49 -41.31
C SER A 218 14.03 -15.62 -40.28
N VAL A 219 14.89 -15.36 -39.30
CA VAL A 219 15.28 -16.31 -38.24
C VAL A 219 14.28 -16.28 -37.06
N ILE A 220 13.67 -15.13 -36.78
CA ILE A 220 12.73 -14.96 -35.66
C ILE A 220 11.64 -16.04 -35.62
N PRO A 221 10.95 -16.39 -36.72
CA PRO A 221 9.92 -17.46 -36.68
C PRO A 221 10.47 -18.83 -36.30
N ASN A 222 11.76 -19.10 -36.54
CA ASN A 222 12.39 -20.37 -36.17
C ASN A 222 12.73 -20.42 -34.67
N VAL A 223 13.11 -19.30 -34.09
CA VAL A 223 13.41 -19.17 -32.67
C VAL A 223 12.14 -19.05 -31.84
N TYR A 224 11.17 -18.30 -32.37
CA TYR A 224 9.89 -18.00 -31.69
C TYR A 224 8.69 -18.54 -32.51
N PRO A 225 8.53 -19.85 -32.68
CA PRO A 225 7.46 -20.42 -33.52
C PRO A 225 6.06 -20.14 -32.98
N ARG A 226 5.93 -19.80 -31.69
CA ARG A 226 4.65 -19.43 -31.07
C ARG A 226 4.37 -17.92 -31.10
N PHE A 227 5.26 -17.11 -31.69
CA PHE A 227 5.05 -15.68 -31.82
C PHE A 227 3.86 -15.30 -32.72
N ALA A 228 3.65 -16.04 -33.82
CA ALA A 228 2.61 -15.73 -34.80
C ALA A 228 1.19 -15.66 -34.23
N ILE A 229 0.88 -16.41 -33.17
CA ILE A 229 -0.43 -16.34 -32.51
C ILE A 229 -0.61 -15.05 -31.69
N ALA A 230 0.50 -14.45 -31.26
CA ALA A 230 0.54 -13.23 -30.46
C ALA A 230 0.67 -11.94 -31.30
N ASP A 231 0.96 -12.06 -32.58
CA ASP A 231 1.06 -10.92 -33.51
C ASP A 231 -0.31 -10.36 -33.86
N ARG A 232 -0.98 -9.75 -32.86
CA ARG A 232 -2.31 -9.19 -32.91
C ARG A 232 -2.30 -7.76 -32.40
N SER A 233 -3.21 -6.94 -32.94
CA SER A 233 -3.33 -5.54 -32.55
C SER A 233 -4.10 -5.39 -31.23
N PHE A 234 -3.59 -4.59 -30.31
CA PHE A 234 -4.26 -4.20 -29.06
C PHE A 234 -3.73 -2.89 -28.51
N GLU A 235 -4.54 -2.20 -27.70
CA GLU A 235 -4.17 -0.98 -26.99
C GLU A 235 -4.06 -1.29 -25.49
N PHE A 236 -2.85 -1.60 -24.99
CA PHE A 236 -2.66 -2.12 -23.63
C PHE A 236 -3.39 -1.33 -22.56
N ALA A 237 -3.10 -0.03 -22.41
CA ALA A 237 -3.66 0.78 -21.32
C ALA A 237 -5.18 0.90 -21.38
N LYS A 238 -5.76 1.08 -22.57
CA LYS A 238 -7.21 1.16 -22.78
C LYS A 238 -7.88 -0.16 -22.49
N ASN A 239 -7.33 -1.25 -23.01
CA ASN A 239 -7.90 -2.58 -22.88
C ASN A 239 -7.79 -3.10 -21.44
N LEU A 240 -6.65 -2.85 -20.76
CA LEU A 240 -6.47 -3.19 -19.36
C LEU A 240 -7.48 -2.46 -18.47
N LYS A 241 -7.65 -1.15 -18.66
CA LYS A 241 -8.65 -0.37 -17.93
C LYS A 241 -10.07 -0.89 -18.15
N ALA A 242 -10.40 -1.29 -19.36
CA ALA A 242 -11.70 -1.88 -19.66
C ALA A 242 -11.88 -3.25 -18.99
N LEU A 243 -10.87 -4.12 -19.01
CA LEU A 243 -10.91 -5.43 -18.35
C LEU A 243 -11.08 -5.32 -16.84
N LEU A 244 -10.42 -4.37 -16.20
CA LEU A 244 -10.44 -4.19 -14.75
C LEU A 244 -11.50 -3.20 -14.26
N SER A 245 -12.41 -2.77 -15.14
CA SER A 245 -13.55 -1.95 -14.74
C SER A 245 -14.78 -2.82 -14.44
N PRO A 246 -15.41 -2.64 -13.26
CA PRO A 246 -16.65 -3.37 -12.93
C PRO A 246 -17.83 -2.97 -13.81
N THR A 247 -17.76 -1.82 -14.50
CA THR A 247 -18.85 -1.29 -15.33
C THR A 247 -18.83 -1.76 -16.79
N THR A 248 -17.77 -2.49 -17.20
CA THR A 248 -17.66 -2.99 -18.57
C THR A 248 -18.55 -4.22 -18.76
N SER A 249 -19.63 -4.09 -19.52
CA SER A 249 -20.60 -5.15 -19.81
C SER A 249 -20.30 -5.89 -21.11
N GLU A 250 -19.66 -5.23 -22.09
CA GLU A 250 -19.39 -5.81 -23.42
C GLU A 250 -17.92 -6.27 -23.55
N LEU A 251 -17.56 -7.30 -22.76
CA LEU A 251 -16.18 -7.81 -22.72
C LEU A 251 -15.66 -8.31 -24.08
N HIS A 252 -16.53 -8.83 -24.94
CA HIS A 252 -16.15 -9.30 -26.29
C HIS A 252 -15.64 -8.17 -27.21
N LYS A 253 -15.92 -6.89 -26.87
CA LYS A 253 -15.41 -5.72 -27.59
C LYS A 253 -14.06 -5.25 -27.08
N VAL A 254 -13.59 -5.79 -25.96
CA VAL A 254 -12.28 -5.44 -25.40
C VAL A 254 -11.21 -6.26 -26.12
N ALA A 255 -10.30 -5.59 -26.82
CA ALA A 255 -9.26 -6.20 -27.64
C ALA A 255 -9.82 -7.30 -28.59
N PRO A 256 -10.72 -6.98 -29.53
CA PRO A 256 -11.43 -7.97 -30.34
C PRO A 256 -10.50 -8.88 -31.15
N ASP A 257 -9.35 -8.36 -31.60
CA ASP A 257 -8.37 -9.15 -32.34
C ASP A 257 -7.74 -10.27 -31.52
N LEU A 258 -7.75 -10.14 -30.18
CA LEU A 258 -7.24 -11.17 -29.27
C LEU A 258 -8.26 -12.28 -28.98
N GLN A 259 -9.54 -12.06 -29.28
CA GLN A 259 -10.63 -13.01 -29.05
C GLN A 259 -10.66 -13.58 -27.63
N LEU A 260 -10.61 -12.70 -26.62
CA LEU A 260 -10.51 -13.10 -25.21
C LEU A 260 -11.84 -13.57 -24.64
N PHE A 261 -12.94 -12.94 -25.05
CA PHE A 261 -14.28 -13.22 -24.54
C PHE A 261 -15.27 -13.45 -25.67
N ASP A 262 -16.26 -14.30 -25.43
CA ASP A 262 -17.40 -14.51 -26.33
C ASP A 262 -18.43 -13.37 -26.19
N THR A 263 -19.50 -13.43 -27.00
CA THR A 263 -20.59 -12.43 -26.97
C THR A 263 -21.39 -12.43 -25.67
N GLN A 264 -21.25 -13.47 -24.85
CA GLN A 264 -21.90 -13.59 -23.54
C GLN A 264 -20.98 -13.13 -22.39
N GLY A 265 -19.73 -12.74 -22.71
CA GLY A 265 -18.75 -12.29 -21.73
C GLY A 265 -18.00 -13.44 -21.04
N SER A 266 -18.08 -14.66 -21.55
CA SER A 266 -17.31 -15.81 -21.04
C SER A 266 -15.93 -15.86 -21.68
N LEU A 267 -14.91 -16.19 -20.88
CA LEU A 267 -13.53 -16.31 -21.35
C LEU A 267 -13.42 -17.45 -22.38
N GLN A 268 -12.86 -17.15 -23.54
CA GLN A 268 -12.62 -18.15 -24.59
C GLN A 268 -11.36 -18.97 -24.27
N ARG A 269 -11.51 -19.98 -23.40
CA ARG A 269 -10.41 -20.84 -22.94
C ARG A 269 -9.70 -21.58 -24.06
N GLU A 270 -10.45 -21.90 -25.14
CA GLU A 270 -9.96 -22.60 -26.34
C GLU A 270 -9.21 -21.67 -27.31
N SER A 271 -9.24 -20.38 -27.12
CA SER A 271 -8.46 -19.46 -27.95
C SER A 271 -6.97 -19.75 -27.78
N ALA A 272 -6.20 -19.73 -28.86
CA ALA A 272 -4.79 -20.12 -28.85
C ALA A 272 -3.94 -19.34 -27.82
N LEU A 273 -4.26 -18.07 -27.59
CA LEU A 273 -3.56 -17.22 -26.61
C LEU A 273 -3.91 -17.60 -25.18
N VAL A 274 -5.21 -17.71 -24.88
CA VAL A 274 -5.67 -18.02 -23.52
C VAL A 274 -5.30 -19.45 -23.14
N ALA A 275 -5.46 -20.41 -24.07
CA ALA A 275 -5.09 -21.81 -23.85
C ALA A 275 -3.61 -21.95 -23.46
N GLN A 276 -2.71 -21.25 -24.16
CA GLN A 276 -1.28 -21.32 -23.87
C GLN A 276 -0.95 -20.74 -22.47
N VAL A 277 -1.58 -19.64 -22.07
CA VAL A 277 -1.36 -19.08 -20.73
C VAL A 277 -1.85 -20.04 -19.65
N LEU A 278 -3.03 -20.61 -19.82
CA LEU A 278 -3.60 -21.56 -18.87
C LEU A 278 -2.81 -22.88 -18.83
N GLU A 279 -2.32 -23.37 -19.97
CA GLU A 279 -1.43 -24.54 -20.06
C GLU A 279 -0.16 -24.32 -19.25
N VAL A 280 0.55 -23.21 -19.47
CA VAL A 280 1.78 -22.87 -18.72
C VAL A 280 1.51 -22.75 -17.22
N LEU A 281 0.41 -22.11 -16.81
CA LEU A 281 0.06 -21.99 -15.38
C LEU A 281 -0.27 -23.36 -14.77
N THR A 282 -0.89 -24.25 -15.54
CA THR A 282 -1.19 -25.62 -15.11
C THR A 282 0.10 -26.43 -14.95
N ASP A 283 0.99 -26.37 -15.94
CA ASP A 283 2.28 -27.05 -15.88
C ASP A 283 3.11 -26.59 -14.67
N LEU A 284 3.19 -25.27 -14.43
CA LEU A 284 3.88 -24.72 -13.28
C LEU A 284 3.27 -25.18 -11.96
N ARG A 285 1.95 -25.26 -11.86
CA ARG A 285 1.26 -25.79 -10.68
C ARG A 285 1.61 -27.28 -10.48
N ASP A 286 1.57 -28.07 -11.53
CA ASP A 286 1.80 -29.52 -11.48
C ASP A 286 3.29 -29.84 -11.16
N GLU A 287 4.21 -28.91 -11.49
CA GLU A 287 5.62 -28.94 -11.09
C GLU A 287 5.87 -28.39 -9.68
N ASP A 288 4.85 -27.99 -8.92
CA ASP A 288 4.92 -27.29 -7.63
C ASP A 288 5.81 -26.02 -7.68
N ALA A 289 5.72 -25.33 -8.79
CA ALA A 289 6.49 -24.14 -9.07
C ALA A 289 5.63 -22.87 -9.02
N ASP A 290 6.17 -21.81 -8.41
CA ASP A 290 5.46 -20.53 -8.32
C ASP A 290 5.40 -19.84 -9.68
N ALA A 291 4.19 -19.49 -10.11
CA ALA A 291 3.94 -18.70 -11.31
C ALA A 291 4.07 -17.18 -10.99
N GLU A 292 5.26 -16.75 -10.55
CA GLU A 292 5.56 -15.34 -10.35
C GLU A 292 5.54 -14.57 -11.67
N GLY A 293 5.06 -13.33 -11.64
CA GLY A 293 5.03 -12.47 -12.83
C GLY A 293 6.40 -12.26 -13.47
N ALA A 294 7.47 -12.23 -12.65
CA ALA A 294 8.84 -12.19 -13.16
C ALA A 294 9.18 -13.42 -13.98
N ARG A 295 8.83 -14.62 -13.49
CA ARG A 295 9.04 -15.90 -14.17
C ARG A 295 8.17 -16.03 -15.42
N LEU A 296 6.91 -15.56 -15.35
CA LEU A 296 6.02 -15.60 -16.50
C LEU A 296 6.49 -14.71 -17.65
N LEU A 297 7.15 -13.60 -17.37
CA LEU A 297 7.72 -12.75 -18.41
C LEU A 297 9.07 -13.29 -18.88
N ASP A 298 10.04 -13.42 -17.98
CA ASP A 298 11.42 -13.75 -18.28
C ASP A 298 12.07 -14.46 -17.08
N ALA A 299 12.03 -15.80 -17.08
CA ALA A 299 12.62 -16.62 -16.04
C ALA A 299 14.14 -16.54 -16.08
N LYS A 300 14.75 -16.42 -14.93
CA LYS A 300 16.23 -16.43 -14.80
C LYS A 300 16.82 -17.85 -14.82
N ASP A 301 15.97 -18.85 -14.61
CA ASP A 301 16.40 -20.25 -14.51
C ASP A 301 16.44 -20.90 -15.88
N ASP A 302 17.48 -21.69 -16.14
CA ASP A 302 17.64 -22.44 -17.41
C ASP A 302 16.78 -23.70 -17.50
N LYS A 303 16.06 -24.06 -16.44
CA LYS A 303 15.24 -25.28 -16.38
C LYS A 303 13.76 -25.00 -16.56
N GLY A 304 13.11 -25.73 -17.45
CA GLY A 304 11.68 -25.67 -17.66
C GLY A 304 11.22 -24.45 -18.46
N PHE A 305 10.11 -23.83 -18.04
CA PHE A 305 9.51 -22.67 -18.69
C PHE A 305 10.38 -21.41 -18.50
N LYS A 306 10.83 -20.82 -19.61
CA LYS A 306 11.74 -19.65 -19.61
C LYS A 306 11.04 -18.30 -19.62
N GLY A 307 9.73 -18.25 -19.65
CA GLY A 307 8.93 -17.03 -19.76
C GLY A 307 8.38 -16.80 -21.16
N PHE A 308 7.30 -16.03 -21.23
CA PHE A 308 6.62 -15.73 -22.50
C PHE A 308 7.42 -14.77 -23.41
N SER A 309 8.33 -13.98 -22.91
CA SER A 309 9.22 -13.17 -23.74
C SER A 309 10.40 -13.95 -24.33
N ARG A 310 10.61 -15.19 -23.89
CA ARG A 310 11.64 -16.11 -24.39
C ARG A 310 11.13 -17.09 -25.44
N ALA A 311 12.06 -17.83 -26.04
CA ALA A 311 11.70 -18.93 -26.91
C ALA A 311 10.92 -20.00 -26.13
N PRO A 312 9.87 -20.59 -26.71
CA PRO A 312 9.41 -20.48 -28.11
C PRO A 312 8.37 -19.36 -28.38
N PHE A 313 8.08 -18.48 -27.44
CA PHE A 313 6.96 -17.53 -27.48
C PHE A 313 7.35 -16.17 -28.09
N GLY A 314 8.28 -15.43 -27.49
CA GLY A 314 8.64 -14.08 -27.90
C GLY A 314 7.52 -13.04 -27.73
N TRP A 315 6.60 -13.26 -26.78
CA TRP A 315 5.44 -12.40 -26.59
C TRP A 315 5.80 -11.11 -25.85
N PRO A 316 5.21 -9.97 -26.24
CA PRO A 316 5.39 -8.72 -25.50
C PRO A 316 4.85 -8.83 -24.07
N ASP A 317 5.57 -8.24 -23.13
CA ASP A 317 5.16 -8.17 -21.71
C ASP A 317 3.73 -7.63 -21.52
N GLU A 318 3.36 -6.63 -22.33
CA GLU A 318 2.02 -6.03 -22.30
C GLU A 318 0.93 -7.01 -22.70
N LEU A 319 1.19 -7.87 -23.69
CA LEU A 319 0.24 -8.91 -24.09
C LEU A 319 0.03 -9.93 -22.97
N VAL A 320 1.12 -10.41 -22.37
CA VAL A 320 1.05 -11.40 -21.27
C VAL A 320 0.25 -10.85 -20.11
N ARG A 321 0.53 -9.60 -19.72
CA ARG A 321 -0.21 -8.91 -18.65
C ARG A 321 -1.70 -8.78 -18.98
N LEU A 322 -2.03 -8.45 -20.23
CA LEU A 322 -3.41 -8.32 -20.67
C LEU A 322 -4.15 -9.66 -20.69
N LEU A 323 -3.49 -10.74 -21.13
CA LEU A 323 -4.05 -12.10 -21.12
C LEU A 323 -4.32 -12.57 -19.68
N LEU A 324 -3.38 -12.37 -18.77
CA LEU A 324 -3.56 -12.72 -17.37
C LEU A 324 -4.64 -11.85 -16.70
N ALA A 325 -4.76 -10.56 -17.07
CA ALA A 325 -5.85 -9.71 -16.60
C ALA A 325 -7.23 -10.20 -17.11
N ALA A 326 -7.30 -10.71 -18.33
CA ALA A 326 -8.53 -11.33 -18.85
C ALA A 326 -8.87 -12.62 -18.10
N CYS A 327 -7.88 -13.48 -17.82
CA CYS A 327 -8.06 -14.67 -17.01
C CYS A 327 -8.47 -14.33 -15.57
N PHE A 328 -7.89 -13.30 -14.98
CA PHE A 328 -8.28 -12.77 -13.68
C PHE A 328 -9.72 -12.25 -13.68
N ARG A 329 -10.09 -11.43 -14.67
CA ARG A 329 -11.48 -10.94 -14.86
C ARG A 329 -12.48 -12.08 -14.90
N ALA A 330 -12.14 -13.15 -15.58
CA ALA A 330 -13.00 -14.33 -15.75
C ALA A 330 -13.02 -15.28 -14.53
N GLY A 331 -12.20 -15.02 -13.52
CA GLY A 331 -12.06 -15.94 -12.38
C GLY A 331 -11.31 -17.24 -12.70
N ALA A 332 -10.65 -17.34 -13.86
CA ALA A 332 -9.83 -18.49 -14.21
C ALA A 332 -8.46 -18.47 -13.47
N VAL A 333 -8.02 -17.28 -13.07
CA VAL A 333 -6.77 -17.05 -12.34
C VAL A 333 -7.04 -16.10 -11.17
N TYR A 334 -6.43 -16.36 -10.04
CA TYR A 334 -6.37 -15.41 -8.92
C TYR A 334 -4.92 -14.99 -8.61
N LEU A 335 -4.77 -13.92 -7.86
CA LEU A 335 -3.50 -13.28 -7.58
C LEU A 335 -3.13 -13.44 -6.10
N GLU A 336 -1.89 -13.80 -5.82
CA GLU A 336 -1.31 -13.71 -4.49
C GLU A 336 -0.24 -12.62 -4.47
N GLN A 337 -0.29 -11.75 -3.47
CA GLN A 337 0.72 -10.72 -3.23
C GLN A 337 1.35 -10.94 -1.87
N GLN A 338 2.67 -10.84 -1.79
CA GLN A 338 3.38 -10.90 -0.51
C GLN A 338 3.07 -9.64 0.31
N SER A 339 2.60 -9.82 1.53
CA SER A 339 2.37 -8.78 2.52
C SER A 339 3.21 -9.02 3.76
N ALA A 340 3.31 -8.05 4.67
CA ALA A 340 4.03 -8.20 5.93
C ALA A 340 3.49 -9.35 6.81
N SER A 341 2.22 -9.74 6.62
CA SER A 341 1.55 -10.84 7.33
C SER A 341 1.55 -12.17 6.56
N GLY A 342 2.26 -12.25 5.43
CA GLY A 342 2.32 -13.42 4.57
C GLY A 342 1.60 -13.22 3.23
N PRO A 343 1.48 -14.26 2.40
CA PRO A 343 0.80 -14.18 1.11
C PRO A 343 -0.70 -13.88 1.31
N SER A 344 -1.19 -12.86 0.63
CA SER A 344 -2.61 -12.47 0.63
C SER A 344 -3.15 -12.47 -0.79
N ALA A 345 -4.34 -13.03 -0.98
CA ALA A 345 -4.98 -13.01 -2.28
C ALA A 345 -5.61 -11.64 -2.57
N LEU A 346 -5.41 -11.14 -3.78
CA LEU A 346 -5.96 -9.88 -4.27
C LEU A 346 -7.27 -10.15 -5.03
N TYR A 347 -8.32 -9.43 -4.67
CA TYR A 347 -9.67 -9.67 -5.20
C TYR A 347 -10.35 -8.43 -5.79
N ASP A 348 -9.81 -7.24 -5.54
CA ASP A 348 -10.42 -6.00 -6.02
C ASP A 348 -9.78 -5.52 -7.34
N TYR A 349 -10.59 -4.84 -8.16
CA TYR A 349 -10.12 -4.34 -9.45
C TYR A 349 -9.14 -3.18 -9.34
N LYS A 350 -9.22 -2.38 -8.27
CA LYS A 350 -8.32 -1.24 -8.09
C LYS A 350 -6.90 -1.72 -7.79
N GLY A 351 -6.77 -2.67 -6.87
CA GLY A 351 -5.47 -3.29 -6.57
C GLY A 351 -4.92 -4.06 -7.75
N ALA A 352 -5.77 -4.76 -8.51
CA ALA A 352 -5.39 -5.45 -9.73
C ALA A 352 -4.92 -4.47 -10.82
N ASP A 353 -5.60 -3.33 -11.02
CA ASP A 353 -5.18 -2.32 -11.99
C ASP A 353 -3.78 -1.79 -11.69
N GLU A 354 -3.47 -1.48 -10.43
CA GLU A 354 -2.13 -1.05 -10.03
C GLU A 354 -1.07 -2.13 -10.27
N LEU A 355 -1.42 -3.39 -10.03
CA LEU A 355 -0.54 -4.53 -10.23
C LEU A 355 -0.27 -4.78 -11.71
N PHE A 356 -1.30 -4.83 -12.55
CA PHE A 356 -1.15 -5.11 -13.98
C PHE A 356 -0.58 -3.93 -14.77
N SER A 357 -0.84 -2.68 -14.36
CA SER A 357 -0.34 -1.49 -15.03
C SER A 357 1.16 -1.27 -14.82
N LYS A 358 1.68 -1.57 -13.60
CA LYS A 358 3.09 -1.38 -13.24
C LYS A 358 3.88 -2.69 -13.36
N ILE A 359 4.83 -2.75 -14.28
CA ILE A 359 5.65 -3.95 -14.50
C ILE A 359 6.41 -4.41 -13.24
N THR A 360 6.85 -3.48 -12.41
CA THR A 360 7.57 -3.77 -11.16
C THR A 360 6.67 -4.45 -10.11
N SER A 361 5.40 -4.08 -10.05
CA SER A 361 4.40 -4.70 -9.19
C SER A 361 3.97 -6.05 -9.74
N PHE A 362 3.74 -6.13 -11.06
CA PHE A 362 3.41 -7.37 -11.75
C PHE A 362 4.46 -8.47 -11.53
N LYS A 363 5.75 -8.14 -11.64
CA LYS A 363 6.85 -9.11 -11.44
C LYS A 363 6.90 -9.74 -10.05
N LYS A 364 6.29 -9.10 -9.04
CA LYS A 364 6.25 -9.58 -7.64
C LYS A 364 4.98 -10.35 -7.30
N ALA A 365 4.00 -10.38 -8.19
CA ALA A 365 2.75 -11.08 -7.97
C ALA A 365 2.87 -12.54 -8.35
N THR A 366 2.21 -13.42 -7.61
CA THR A 366 2.09 -14.84 -7.93
C THR A 366 0.69 -15.09 -8.52
N PHE A 367 0.65 -15.78 -9.64
CA PHE A 367 -0.58 -16.13 -10.36
C PHE A 367 -0.92 -17.58 -10.06
N ARG A 368 -2.17 -17.85 -9.67
CA ARG A 368 -2.67 -19.18 -9.38
C ARG A 368 -3.86 -19.50 -10.27
N ILE A 369 -3.86 -20.66 -10.86
CA ILE A 369 -5.04 -21.15 -11.61
C ILE A 369 -6.14 -21.57 -10.63
N ALA A 370 -7.38 -21.19 -10.90
CA ALA A 370 -8.51 -21.61 -10.11
C ALA A 370 -8.86 -23.09 -10.42
N GLU A 371 -8.96 -23.90 -9.37
CA GLU A 371 -9.18 -25.36 -9.50
C GLU A 371 -10.53 -25.72 -10.14
N THR A 372 -11.55 -24.89 -9.87
CA THR A 372 -12.90 -25.06 -10.44
C THR A 372 -13.44 -23.72 -10.93
N SER A 373 -14.19 -23.75 -12.03
CA SER A 373 -14.88 -22.56 -12.53
C SER A 373 -16.25 -22.44 -11.89
N LEU A 374 -16.60 -21.23 -11.42
CA LEU A 374 -17.96 -20.93 -10.99
C LEU A 374 -18.92 -20.98 -12.19
N SER A 375 -20.08 -21.59 -12.01
CA SER A 375 -21.14 -21.53 -13.02
C SER A 375 -21.72 -20.11 -13.12
N VAL A 376 -22.27 -19.75 -14.27
CA VAL A 376 -22.94 -18.47 -14.49
C VAL A 376 -24.08 -18.26 -13.47
N ASP A 377 -24.78 -19.35 -13.10
CA ASP A 377 -25.87 -19.29 -12.12
C ASP A 377 -25.34 -19.00 -10.70
N GLN A 378 -24.20 -19.59 -10.32
CA GLN A 378 -23.55 -19.27 -9.04
C GLN A 378 -23.09 -17.80 -8.99
N ILE A 379 -22.51 -17.30 -10.08
CA ILE A 379 -22.11 -15.90 -10.22
C ILE A 379 -23.33 -14.98 -10.07
N LYS A 380 -24.42 -15.24 -10.80
CA LYS A 380 -25.66 -14.46 -10.73
C LYS A 380 -26.31 -14.51 -9.35
N LYS A 381 -26.35 -15.69 -8.72
CA LYS A 381 -26.93 -15.88 -7.38
C LYS A 381 -26.13 -15.10 -6.33
N ALA A 382 -24.81 -15.23 -6.34
CA ALA A 382 -23.94 -14.51 -5.40
C ALA A 382 -23.99 -13.00 -5.60
N SER A 383 -23.97 -12.53 -6.86
CA SER A 383 -24.12 -11.11 -7.19
C SER A 383 -25.44 -10.54 -6.67
N LYS A 384 -26.54 -11.22 -6.92
CA LYS A 384 -27.88 -10.81 -6.41
C LYS A 384 -27.93 -10.77 -4.88
N ALA A 385 -27.32 -11.73 -4.20
CA ALA A 385 -27.26 -11.77 -2.75
C ALA A 385 -26.46 -10.59 -2.17
N LEU A 386 -25.32 -10.26 -2.78
CA LEU A 386 -24.47 -9.14 -2.37
C LEU A 386 -25.16 -7.79 -2.58
N ILE A 387 -25.84 -7.61 -3.71
CA ILE A 387 -26.63 -6.38 -3.99
C ILE A 387 -27.73 -6.21 -2.95
N ALA A 388 -28.42 -7.31 -2.59
CA ALA A 388 -29.46 -7.27 -1.55
C ALA A 388 -28.90 -6.91 -0.16
N MET A 389 -27.60 -7.08 0.08
CA MET A 389 -26.89 -6.65 1.29
C MET A 389 -26.16 -5.30 1.12
N GLY A 390 -26.55 -4.48 0.14
CA GLY A 390 -26.05 -3.11 -0.03
C GLY A 390 -24.72 -2.95 -0.75
N VAL A 391 -24.18 -4.02 -1.34
CA VAL A 391 -22.98 -3.90 -2.19
C VAL A 391 -23.33 -3.11 -3.45
N THR A 392 -22.61 -2.01 -3.68
CA THR A 392 -22.82 -1.15 -4.86
C THR A 392 -22.11 -1.72 -6.08
N GLY A 393 -22.75 -1.65 -7.24
CA GLY A 393 -22.30 -2.26 -8.49
C GLY A 393 -22.78 -3.70 -8.63
N THR A 394 -22.59 -4.25 -9.83
CA THR A 394 -22.98 -5.65 -10.14
C THR A 394 -21.68 -6.44 -10.30
N PRO A 395 -21.25 -7.23 -9.30
CA PRO A 395 -20.07 -8.08 -9.48
C PRO A 395 -20.39 -9.15 -10.52
N GLU A 396 -19.64 -9.18 -11.64
CA GLU A 396 -19.93 -10.05 -12.80
C GLU A 396 -18.91 -11.18 -12.99
N SER A 397 -17.91 -11.26 -12.12
CA SER A 397 -16.90 -12.33 -12.19
C SER A 397 -16.62 -12.93 -10.82
N GLY A 398 -16.10 -14.15 -10.80
CA GLY A 398 -15.73 -14.84 -9.56
C GLY A 398 -14.78 -14.01 -8.67
N ASN A 399 -13.79 -13.36 -9.27
CA ASN A 399 -12.87 -12.47 -8.54
C ASN A 399 -13.58 -11.24 -7.96
N ALA A 400 -14.45 -10.59 -8.74
CA ALA A 400 -15.21 -9.43 -8.27
C ALA A 400 -16.15 -9.80 -7.12
N ILE A 401 -16.82 -10.94 -7.22
CA ILE A 401 -17.69 -11.46 -6.15
C ILE A 401 -16.86 -11.79 -4.92
N ALA A 402 -15.74 -12.50 -5.07
CA ALA A 402 -14.87 -12.85 -3.96
C ALA A 402 -14.32 -11.61 -3.23
N ALA A 403 -13.95 -10.57 -3.99
CA ALA A 403 -13.57 -9.26 -3.45
C ALA A 403 -14.71 -8.63 -2.64
N ALA A 404 -15.91 -8.60 -3.20
CA ALA A 404 -17.09 -8.04 -2.54
C ALA A 404 -17.47 -8.81 -1.26
N VAL A 405 -17.44 -10.16 -1.30
CA VAL A 405 -17.68 -11.02 -0.14
C VAL A 405 -16.69 -10.70 0.98
N ARG A 406 -15.40 -10.59 0.67
CA ARG A 406 -14.38 -10.27 1.68
C ARG A 406 -14.59 -8.88 2.27
N THR A 407 -14.81 -7.88 1.43
CA THR A 407 -15.06 -6.50 1.88
C THR A 407 -16.27 -6.43 2.80
N LEU A 408 -17.38 -7.04 2.40
CA LEU A 408 -18.59 -7.14 3.23
C LEU A 408 -18.33 -7.95 4.51
N GLY A 409 -17.63 -9.08 4.41
CA GLY A 409 -17.30 -9.93 5.54
C GLY A 409 -16.44 -9.24 6.59
N PHE A 410 -15.42 -8.49 6.19
CA PHE A 410 -14.62 -7.67 7.11
C PHE A 410 -15.43 -6.55 7.74
N ALA A 411 -16.30 -5.88 6.97
CA ALA A 411 -17.19 -4.87 7.51
C ALA A 411 -18.15 -5.47 8.56
N LEU A 412 -18.74 -6.64 8.29
CA LEU A 412 -19.60 -7.34 9.24
C LEU A 412 -18.83 -7.80 10.49
N LYS A 413 -17.59 -8.32 10.36
CA LYS A 413 -16.74 -8.66 11.51
C LYS A 413 -16.49 -7.45 12.39
N SER A 414 -16.12 -6.31 11.83
CA SER A 414 -15.94 -5.08 12.59
C SER A 414 -17.22 -4.67 13.33
N ARG A 415 -18.40 -4.86 12.72
CA ARG A 415 -19.69 -4.59 13.36
C ARG A 415 -20.03 -5.58 14.47
N ILE A 416 -19.64 -6.85 14.32
CA ILE A 416 -19.78 -7.84 15.41
C ILE A 416 -18.91 -7.43 16.60
N ASP A 417 -17.68 -6.98 16.36
CA ASP A 417 -16.78 -6.53 17.43
C ASP A 417 -17.33 -5.29 18.16
N ASP A 418 -17.83 -4.30 17.40
CA ASP A 418 -18.53 -3.14 17.97
C ASP A 418 -19.76 -3.59 18.80
N ALA A 419 -20.55 -4.53 18.28
CA ALA A 419 -21.69 -5.09 18.97
C ALA A 419 -21.30 -5.83 20.27
N ARG A 420 -20.19 -6.57 20.24
CA ARG A 420 -19.64 -7.25 21.43
C ARG A 420 -19.22 -6.26 22.52
N ILE A 421 -18.57 -5.16 22.14
CA ILE A 421 -18.23 -4.08 23.08
C ILE A 421 -19.51 -3.50 23.69
N ARG A 422 -20.53 -3.25 22.88
CA ARG A 422 -21.83 -2.75 23.36
C ARG A 422 -22.53 -3.75 24.28
N ALA A 423 -22.45 -5.04 23.99
CA ALA A 423 -22.97 -6.08 24.87
C ALA A 423 -22.28 -6.09 26.24
N GLN A 424 -20.94 -5.91 26.27
CA GLN A 424 -20.16 -5.76 27.51
C GLN A 424 -20.57 -4.51 28.31
N GLN A 425 -20.99 -3.44 27.63
CA GLN A 425 -21.53 -2.23 28.23
C GLN A 425 -22.99 -2.38 28.68
N GLY A 426 -23.58 -3.58 28.48
CA GLY A 426 -24.91 -3.90 28.94
C GLY A 426 -26.02 -3.70 27.91
N LEU A 427 -25.73 -3.43 26.65
CA LEU A 427 -26.74 -3.42 25.59
C LEU A 427 -27.12 -4.89 25.26
N PRO A 428 -28.40 -5.29 25.27
CA PRO A 428 -28.81 -6.64 24.91
C PRO A 428 -28.73 -6.85 23.38
N VAL A 429 -27.54 -7.26 22.94
CA VAL A 429 -27.28 -7.53 21.52
C VAL A 429 -27.81 -8.91 21.15
N PRO A 430 -28.54 -9.05 20.01
CA PRO A 430 -29.07 -10.33 19.56
C PRO A 430 -27.98 -11.39 19.33
N ASP A 431 -28.26 -12.63 19.73
CA ASP A 431 -27.34 -13.77 19.51
C ASP A 431 -27.06 -14.03 18.03
N THR A 432 -27.98 -13.65 17.13
CA THR A 432 -27.79 -13.67 15.67
C THR A 432 -26.61 -12.83 15.21
N ILE A 433 -26.22 -11.80 15.98
CA ILE A 433 -25.01 -11.00 15.68
C ILE A 433 -23.80 -11.66 16.32
N LEU A 434 -23.86 -11.97 17.63
CA LEU A 434 -22.70 -12.44 18.38
C LEU A 434 -22.23 -13.85 17.97
N GLY A 435 -23.16 -14.73 17.54
CA GLY A 435 -22.87 -16.08 17.12
C GLY A 435 -22.48 -16.24 15.64
N ALA A 436 -22.60 -15.18 14.82
CA ALA A 436 -22.42 -15.31 13.38
C ALA A 436 -20.95 -15.31 12.90
N GLU A 437 -19.97 -15.04 13.77
CA GLU A 437 -18.55 -14.89 13.38
C GLU A 437 -18.01 -16.12 12.65
N SER A 438 -18.36 -17.33 13.10
CA SER A 438 -17.94 -18.59 12.49
C SER A 438 -18.42 -18.73 11.03
N ALA A 439 -19.57 -18.15 10.68
CA ALA A 439 -20.09 -18.17 9.31
C ALA A 439 -19.33 -17.24 8.37
N LEU A 440 -18.64 -16.23 8.90
CA LEU A 440 -17.84 -15.29 8.13
C LEU A 440 -16.41 -15.79 7.88
N ASN A 441 -15.90 -16.72 8.70
CA ASN A 441 -14.48 -17.08 8.67
C ASN A 441 -14.07 -17.72 7.35
N GLU A 442 -14.71 -18.80 6.95
CA GLU A 442 -14.35 -19.53 5.74
C GLU A 442 -14.42 -18.65 4.46
N PRO A 443 -15.55 -17.92 4.19
CA PRO A 443 -15.60 -17.05 3.01
C PRO A 443 -14.58 -15.89 3.02
N THR A 444 -14.13 -15.44 4.19
CA THR A 444 -13.16 -14.34 4.28
C THR A 444 -11.71 -14.79 4.27
N THR A 445 -11.40 -16.05 4.60
CA THR A 445 -10.03 -16.58 4.72
C THR A 445 -9.61 -17.48 3.57
N ALA A 446 -10.56 -18.08 2.84
CA ALA A 446 -10.25 -18.91 1.68
C ALA A 446 -9.44 -18.11 0.64
N LYS A 447 -8.43 -18.73 0.04
CA LYS A 447 -7.53 -18.06 -0.93
C LYS A 447 -8.12 -18.06 -2.34
N ASP A 448 -8.66 -19.17 -2.78
CA ASP A 448 -9.25 -19.32 -4.10
C ASP A 448 -10.60 -18.58 -4.19
N PRO A 449 -10.83 -17.74 -5.22
CA PRO A 449 -12.10 -17.04 -5.45
C PRO A 449 -13.30 -17.98 -5.54
N THR A 450 -13.13 -19.17 -6.13
CA THR A 450 -14.19 -20.16 -6.25
C THR A 450 -14.61 -20.69 -4.89
N ALA A 451 -13.63 -21.00 -4.03
CA ALA A 451 -13.87 -21.45 -2.67
C ALA A 451 -14.58 -20.35 -1.84
N VAL A 452 -14.16 -19.08 -1.99
CA VAL A 452 -14.81 -17.93 -1.34
C VAL A 452 -16.29 -17.84 -1.71
N VAL A 453 -16.60 -17.89 -3.01
CA VAL A 453 -17.98 -17.76 -3.50
C VAL A 453 -18.82 -18.97 -3.10
N THR A 454 -18.27 -20.17 -3.17
CA THR A 454 -18.97 -21.40 -2.79
C THR A 454 -19.29 -21.41 -1.28
N ALA A 455 -18.32 -21.05 -0.44
CA ALA A 455 -18.52 -20.96 1.00
C ALA A 455 -19.54 -19.86 1.38
N PHE A 456 -19.52 -18.73 0.67
CA PHE A 456 -20.50 -17.66 0.84
C PHE A 456 -21.91 -18.14 0.49
N LEU A 457 -22.08 -18.77 -0.69
CA LEU A 457 -23.39 -19.28 -1.14
C LEU A 457 -23.96 -20.37 -0.21
N ALA A 458 -23.10 -21.18 0.39
CA ALA A 458 -23.50 -22.19 1.37
C ALA A 458 -24.06 -21.58 2.67
N LYS A 459 -23.69 -20.34 2.99
CA LYS A 459 -24.09 -19.61 4.20
C LYS A 459 -24.87 -18.33 3.93
N GLU A 460 -25.39 -18.17 2.71
CA GLU A 460 -26.06 -16.96 2.21
C GLU A 460 -27.14 -16.44 3.16
N ASP A 461 -28.00 -17.33 3.68
CA ASP A 461 -29.11 -16.95 4.56
C ASP A 461 -28.61 -16.42 5.92
N VAL A 462 -27.51 -16.99 6.44
CA VAL A 462 -26.89 -16.51 7.68
C VAL A 462 -26.30 -15.11 7.49
N TRP A 463 -25.66 -14.88 6.35
CA TRP A 463 -25.10 -13.56 5.99
C TRP A 463 -26.21 -12.50 5.84
N LYS A 464 -27.32 -12.84 5.20
CA LYS A 464 -28.47 -11.94 5.05
C LYS A 464 -29.08 -11.61 6.42
N ALA A 465 -29.32 -12.61 7.27
CA ALA A 465 -29.87 -12.41 8.60
C ALA A 465 -28.95 -11.56 9.47
N LEU A 466 -27.63 -11.83 9.42
CA LEU A 466 -26.63 -11.02 10.12
C LEU A 466 -26.62 -9.57 9.63
N HIS A 467 -26.59 -9.35 8.32
CA HIS A 467 -26.60 -8.00 7.74
C HIS A 467 -27.86 -7.23 8.17
N GLN A 468 -29.03 -7.85 8.12
CA GLN A 468 -30.29 -7.23 8.57
C GLN A 468 -30.24 -6.90 10.07
N SER A 469 -29.75 -7.81 10.90
CA SER A 469 -29.63 -7.57 12.34
C SER A 469 -28.63 -6.45 12.68
N VAL A 470 -27.50 -6.41 11.98
CA VAL A 470 -26.49 -5.35 12.13
C VAL A 470 -27.03 -3.99 11.70
N GLU A 471 -27.74 -3.93 10.57
CA GLU A 471 -28.35 -2.67 10.10
C GLU A 471 -29.47 -2.21 11.06
N ALA A 472 -30.29 -3.13 11.56
CA ALA A 472 -31.29 -2.79 12.58
C ALA A 472 -30.65 -2.22 13.84
N LEU A 473 -29.56 -2.85 14.33
CA LEU A 473 -28.80 -2.33 15.47
C LEU A 473 -28.17 -0.98 15.18
N ARG A 474 -27.61 -0.77 13.98
CA ARG A 474 -27.06 0.52 13.55
C ARG A 474 -28.13 1.60 13.59
N HIS A 475 -29.29 1.38 12.97
CA HIS A 475 -30.42 2.34 13.00
C HIS A 475 -30.91 2.64 14.41
N PHE A 476 -30.90 1.63 15.29
CA PHE A 476 -31.22 1.81 16.69
C PHE A 476 -30.21 2.75 17.39
N LEU A 477 -28.93 2.57 17.12
CA LEU A 477 -27.85 3.42 17.67
C LEU A 477 -27.85 4.83 17.07
N ASP A 478 -28.02 4.96 15.75
CA ASP A 478 -28.06 6.25 15.04
C ASP A 478 -29.25 7.12 15.50
N ALA A 479 -30.35 6.51 15.85
CA ALA A 479 -31.51 7.19 16.44
C ALA A 479 -31.31 7.54 17.94
N ASN A 480 -30.11 7.37 18.49
CA ASN A 480 -29.75 7.56 19.91
C ASN A 480 -30.62 6.77 20.90
N ARG A 481 -31.31 5.73 20.45
CA ARG A 481 -32.20 4.90 21.31
C ARG A 481 -31.45 4.18 22.42
N HIS A 482 -30.16 3.95 22.24
CA HIS A 482 -29.29 3.39 23.28
C HIS A 482 -29.21 4.28 24.54
N LYS A 483 -29.32 5.62 24.39
CA LYS A 483 -29.36 6.54 25.55
C LYS A 483 -30.62 6.35 26.37
N ASP A 484 -31.76 6.23 25.71
CA ASP A 484 -33.04 5.93 26.39
C ASP A 484 -32.91 4.59 27.12
N PHE A 485 -32.20 3.64 26.56
CA PHE A 485 -31.96 2.33 27.14
C PHE A 485 -31.05 2.37 28.38
N GLU A 486 -29.99 3.15 28.37
CA GLU A 486 -29.15 3.40 29.54
C GLU A 486 -29.94 4.13 30.65
N LEU A 487 -30.76 5.10 30.27
CA LEU A 487 -31.64 5.82 31.18
C LEU A 487 -32.72 4.91 31.79
N SER A 488 -33.21 3.94 31.03
CA SER A 488 -34.18 2.96 31.52
C SER A 488 -33.64 2.15 32.67
N ARG A 489 -32.41 1.66 32.62
CA ARG A 489 -31.81 0.93 33.74
C ARG A 489 -31.70 1.77 34.99
N ARG A 490 -31.35 3.05 34.82
CA ARG A 490 -31.31 4.00 35.93
C ARG A 490 -32.70 4.30 36.46
N LEU A 491 -33.71 4.37 35.57
CA LEU A 491 -35.12 4.58 35.96
C LEU A 491 -35.64 3.32 36.73
N VAL A 492 -35.32 2.11 36.23
CA VAL A 492 -35.69 0.87 36.94
C VAL A 492 -35.00 0.79 38.30
N ALA A 493 -33.73 1.19 38.42
CA ALA A 493 -33.00 1.21 39.67
C ALA A 493 -33.65 2.12 40.75
N LEU A 494 -34.39 3.16 40.34
CA LEU A 494 -35.15 3.99 41.31
C LEU A 494 -36.17 3.17 42.14
N ALA A 495 -36.66 2.04 41.62
CA ALA A 495 -37.59 1.22 42.37
C ALA A 495 -36.91 0.56 43.60
N THR A 496 -35.63 0.34 43.58
CA THR A 496 -34.82 -0.22 44.68
C THR A 496 -34.02 0.83 45.43
N ASP A 497 -33.41 1.77 44.73
CA ASP A 497 -32.48 2.75 45.30
C ASP A 497 -33.22 3.93 45.98
N HIS A 498 -34.39 4.31 45.42
CA HIS A 498 -35.22 5.40 45.90
C HIS A 498 -36.71 5.04 45.76
N PRO A 499 -37.17 4.00 46.49
CA PRO A 499 -38.54 3.52 46.36
C PRO A 499 -39.57 4.60 46.70
N LEU A 500 -40.75 4.53 46.07
CA LEU A 500 -41.87 5.36 46.45
C LEU A 500 -42.37 4.93 47.85
N PRO A 501 -42.84 5.87 48.70
CA PRO A 501 -43.41 5.55 50.00
C PRO A 501 -44.53 4.50 49.90
N GLU A 502 -44.69 3.67 50.93
CA GLU A 502 -45.66 2.57 50.92
C GLU A 502 -47.11 3.06 50.71
N ALA A 503 -47.45 4.19 51.27
CA ALA A 503 -48.77 4.79 51.14
C ALA A 503 -48.99 5.56 49.82
N HIS A 504 -47.95 5.70 48.95
CA HIS A 504 -48.08 6.54 47.75
C HIS A 504 -48.95 5.86 46.70
N PRO A 505 -50.02 6.53 46.19
CA PRO A 505 -51.00 5.90 45.30
C PRO A 505 -50.42 5.41 43.96
N LYS A 506 -49.30 6.00 43.51
CA LYS A 506 -48.60 5.58 42.25
C LYS A 506 -47.53 4.51 42.43
N ARG A 507 -47.26 4.02 43.67
CA ARG A 507 -46.23 3.03 43.93
C ARG A 507 -46.42 1.75 43.10
N ALA A 508 -47.61 1.13 43.21
CA ALA A 508 -47.90 -0.08 42.47
C ALA A 508 -47.79 0.06 40.96
N THR A 509 -48.24 1.19 40.45
CA THR A 509 -48.14 1.51 39.00
C THR A 509 -46.71 1.65 38.57
N PHE A 510 -45.87 2.35 39.34
CA PHE A 510 -44.46 2.52 39.03
C PHE A 510 -43.70 1.19 39.14
N GLU A 511 -43.86 0.42 40.22
CA GLU A 511 -43.19 -0.86 40.44
C GLU A 511 -43.51 -1.87 39.33
N GLN A 512 -44.78 -1.92 38.89
CA GLN A 512 -45.21 -2.78 37.80
C GLN A 512 -44.58 -2.30 36.47
N ALA A 513 -44.65 -1.03 36.16
CA ALA A 513 -44.08 -0.47 34.93
C ALA A 513 -42.52 -0.60 34.91
N ALA A 514 -41.88 -0.44 36.06
CA ALA A 514 -40.43 -0.68 36.19
C ALA A 514 -40.07 -2.15 35.97
N LYS A 515 -40.87 -3.07 36.46
CA LYS A 515 -40.70 -4.51 36.24
C LYS A 515 -40.89 -4.88 34.76
N ASP A 516 -41.94 -4.35 34.14
CA ASP A 516 -42.19 -4.57 32.70
C ASP A 516 -41.08 -3.99 31.86
N LEU A 517 -40.60 -2.80 32.18
CA LEU A 517 -39.47 -2.18 31.53
C LEU A 517 -38.16 -2.98 31.68
N ALA A 518 -37.89 -3.47 32.92
CA ALA A 518 -36.73 -4.31 33.20
C ALA A 518 -36.73 -5.58 32.33
N ALA A 519 -37.89 -6.27 32.25
CA ALA A 519 -38.05 -7.46 31.43
C ALA A 519 -37.77 -7.21 29.95
N ILE A 520 -38.16 -6.03 29.41
CA ILE A 520 -37.88 -5.67 28.02
C ILE A 520 -36.42 -5.25 27.84
N VAL A 521 -35.85 -4.54 28.80
CA VAL A 521 -34.45 -4.07 28.78
C VAL A 521 -33.46 -5.25 28.72
N ASP A 522 -33.77 -6.36 29.38
CA ASP A 522 -32.96 -7.58 29.42
C ASP A 522 -33.26 -8.53 28.24
N ASP A 523 -34.30 -8.23 27.43
CA ASP A 523 -34.66 -9.01 26.26
C ASP A 523 -33.72 -8.65 25.08
N LYS A 524 -32.98 -9.65 24.58
CA LYS A 524 -32.12 -9.49 23.39
C LYS A 524 -32.86 -9.09 22.10
N ALA A 525 -34.21 -9.16 22.12
CA ALA A 525 -35.07 -8.71 21.05
C ALA A 525 -35.54 -7.23 21.17
N VAL A 526 -35.02 -6.46 22.12
CA VAL A 526 -35.43 -5.07 22.41
C VAL A 526 -35.41 -4.18 21.16
N VAL A 527 -34.49 -4.38 20.22
CA VAL A 527 -34.42 -3.62 18.96
C VAL A 527 -35.71 -3.81 18.15
N ALA A 528 -36.26 -5.03 18.12
CA ALA A 528 -37.49 -5.36 17.39
C ALA A 528 -38.76 -4.94 18.19
N ARG A 529 -38.66 -4.91 19.52
CA ARG A 529 -39.78 -4.59 20.44
C ARG A 529 -39.76 -3.14 20.94
N TRP A 530 -39.22 -2.22 20.13
CA TRP A 530 -39.04 -0.82 20.54
C TRP A 530 -40.34 -0.09 20.91
N SER A 531 -41.46 -0.42 20.29
CA SER A 531 -42.77 0.16 20.64
C SER A 531 -43.26 -0.20 22.03
N ASP A 532 -43.09 -1.49 22.41
CA ASP A 532 -43.44 -2.00 23.74
C ASP A 532 -42.57 -1.35 24.81
N TYR A 533 -41.27 -1.28 24.51
CA TYR A 533 -40.31 -0.58 25.34
C TYR A 533 -40.71 0.88 25.62
N ARG A 534 -41.04 1.66 24.56
CA ARG A 534 -41.46 3.07 24.72
C ARG A 534 -42.65 3.19 25.62
N SER A 535 -43.69 2.35 25.48
CA SER A 535 -44.87 2.38 26.29
C SER A 535 -44.57 2.13 27.76
N ALA A 536 -43.75 1.10 28.07
CA ALA A 536 -43.35 0.77 29.46
C ALA A 536 -42.50 1.91 30.06
N PHE A 537 -41.55 2.45 29.25
CA PHE A 537 -40.67 3.55 29.65
C PHE A 537 -41.47 4.82 30.03
N ASP A 538 -42.36 5.26 29.13
CA ASP A 538 -43.14 6.46 29.35
C ASP A 538 -44.08 6.33 30.57
N THR A 539 -44.62 5.12 30.79
CA THR A 539 -45.45 4.82 31.96
C THR A 539 -44.64 4.88 33.27
N ALA A 540 -43.49 4.25 33.29
CA ALA A 540 -42.58 4.26 34.47
C ALA A 540 -42.08 5.67 34.78
N PHE A 541 -41.65 6.40 33.74
CA PHE A 541 -41.18 7.77 33.90
C PHE A 541 -42.30 8.69 34.44
N ALA A 542 -43.49 8.65 33.85
CA ALA A 542 -44.61 9.51 34.27
C ALA A 542 -45.02 9.22 35.72
N ALA A 543 -45.09 7.94 36.08
CA ALA A 543 -45.50 7.53 37.46
C ALA A 543 -44.52 8.05 38.51
N TYR A 544 -43.19 7.86 38.31
CA TYR A 544 -42.20 8.34 39.27
C TYR A 544 -42.04 9.86 39.26
N ARG A 545 -42.00 10.49 38.07
CA ARG A 545 -41.96 11.95 37.92
C ARG A 545 -43.06 12.63 38.70
N ASP A 546 -44.28 12.19 38.48
CA ASP A 546 -45.45 12.84 39.11
C ASP A 546 -45.42 12.68 40.64
N ALA A 547 -45.00 11.50 41.14
CA ALA A 547 -44.82 11.29 42.56
C ALA A 547 -43.70 12.19 43.14
N PHE A 548 -42.56 12.28 42.42
CA PHE A 548 -41.43 13.08 42.87
C PHE A 548 -41.78 14.59 42.89
N VAL A 549 -42.43 15.08 41.85
CA VAL A 549 -42.89 16.48 41.76
C VAL A 549 -43.85 16.82 42.88
N GLN A 550 -44.83 15.92 43.18
CA GLN A 550 -45.73 16.11 44.27
C GLN A 550 -45.02 16.28 45.59
N SER A 551 -44.11 15.32 45.94
CA SER A 551 -43.35 15.37 47.22
C SER A 551 -42.43 16.59 47.28
N TYR A 552 -41.81 16.97 46.15
CA TYR A 552 -40.99 18.16 46.10
C TYR A 552 -41.75 19.45 46.31
N ASP A 553 -42.92 19.58 45.67
CA ASP A 553 -43.80 20.74 45.83
C ASP A 553 -44.37 20.86 47.24
N GLU A 554 -44.67 19.74 47.89
CA GLU A 554 -45.10 19.73 49.32
C GLU A 554 -44.02 20.36 50.21
N VAL A 555 -42.75 19.95 50.03
CA VAL A 555 -41.61 20.55 50.77
C VAL A 555 -41.39 22.01 50.41
N ARG A 556 -41.49 22.35 49.14
CA ARG A 556 -41.36 23.73 48.66
C ARG A 556 -42.40 24.65 49.27
N HIS A 557 -43.67 24.26 49.23
CA HIS A 557 -44.76 25.04 49.82
C HIS A 557 -44.61 25.15 51.35
N ALA A 558 -44.16 24.07 52.00
CA ALA A 558 -43.88 24.09 53.45
C ALA A 558 -42.70 25.05 53.78
N ALA A 559 -41.69 25.10 52.99
CA ALA A 559 -40.54 26.02 53.13
C ALA A 559 -41.00 27.48 52.90
N GLU A 560 -41.76 27.72 51.85
CA GLU A 560 -42.37 29.06 51.60
C GLU A 560 -43.26 29.51 52.73
N ALA A 561 -44.09 28.60 53.27
CA ALA A 561 -44.93 28.90 54.45
C ALA A 561 -44.11 29.19 55.73
N ALA A 562 -42.98 28.44 55.90
CA ALA A 562 -42.08 28.70 57.00
C ALA A 562 -41.42 30.08 56.89
N ILE A 563 -40.97 30.51 55.71
CA ILE A 563 -40.42 31.82 55.44
C ILE A 563 -41.49 32.91 55.73
N ALA A 564 -42.70 32.72 55.21
CA ALA A 564 -43.81 33.66 55.48
C ALA A 564 -44.11 33.79 56.95
N ALA A 565 -44.16 32.68 57.70
CA ALA A 565 -44.35 32.70 59.12
C ALA A 565 -43.21 33.39 59.89
N ILE A 566 -41.94 33.17 59.48
CA ILE A 566 -40.81 33.89 60.07
C ILE A 566 -40.95 35.42 59.83
N HIS A 567 -41.31 35.87 58.61
CA HIS A 567 -41.48 37.27 58.28
C HIS A 567 -42.65 37.88 59.05
N ALA A 568 -43.69 37.14 59.36
CA ALA A 568 -44.81 37.61 60.11
C ALA A 568 -44.52 37.70 61.65
N GLY A 569 -43.50 37.00 62.12
CA GLY A 569 -43.12 36.90 63.55
C GLY A 569 -42.49 38.20 64.11
N ASP A 570 -42.67 38.43 65.42
CA ASP A 570 -42.14 39.62 66.09
C ASP A 570 -40.60 39.66 66.16
N ALA A 571 -39.96 38.51 66.26
CA ALA A 571 -38.51 38.39 66.21
C ALA A 571 -37.89 38.97 64.94
N TYR A 572 -38.53 38.75 63.78
CA TYR A 572 -38.07 39.31 62.49
C TYR A 572 -38.37 40.79 62.36
N LYS A 573 -39.59 41.23 62.77
CA LYS A 573 -39.96 42.63 62.71
C LYS A 573 -39.12 43.54 63.60
N ASN A 574 -38.67 43.03 64.76
CA ASN A 574 -37.87 43.77 65.75
C ASN A 574 -36.34 43.68 65.50
N ALA A 575 -35.87 42.73 64.68
CA ALA A 575 -34.47 42.60 64.34
C ALA A 575 -34.00 43.73 63.43
N PRO A 576 -32.71 44.14 63.50
CA PRO A 576 -32.13 45.19 62.67
C PRO A 576 -32.31 44.91 61.17
N ALA A 577 -32.83 45.87 60.38
CA ALA A 577 -33.19 45.69 58.97
C ALA A 577 -32.01 45.21 58.09
N GLY A 578 -30.77 45.61 58.37
CA GLY A 578 -29.60 45.17 57.59
C GLY A 578 -29.12 43.74 57.90
N GLN A 579 -29.65 43.08 58.99
CA GLN A 579 -29.18 41.74 59.42
C GLN A 579 -30.26 40.62 59.29
N ARG A 580 -31.52 41.00 59.38
CA ARG A 580 -32.63 40.02 59.44
C ARG A 580 -32.74 39.15 58.18
N GLU A 581 -32.58 39.75 57.00
CA GLU A 581 -32.58 39.01 55.74
C GLU A 581 -31.35 38.07 55.63
N ALA A 582 -30.21 38.45 56.13
CA ALA A 582 -28.99 37.62 56.13
C ALA A 582 -29.18 36.38 57.02
N VAL A 583 -29.91 36.49 58.14
CA VAL A 583 -30.18 35.35 59.02
C VAL A 583 -31.14 34.36 58.32
N VAL A 584 -32.25 34.84 57.73
CA VAL A 584 -33.15 34.02 56.97
C VAL A 584 -32.43 33.34 55.79
N ALA A 585 -31.58 34.08 55.07
CA ALA A 585 -30.84 33.61 53.91
C ALA A 585 -29.77 32.52 54.27
N LYS A 586 -29.32 32.41 55.49
CA LYS A 586 -28.39 31.32 55.93
C LYS A 586 -29.05 29.93 55.76
N VAL A 587 -30.34 29.82 55.92
CA VAL A 587 -31.07 28.56 55.89
C VAL A 587 -31.94 28.44 54.66
N PHE A 588 -32.63 29.51 54.25
CA PHE A 588 -33.64 29.51 53.20
C PHE A 588 -33.10 30.20 51.90
N GLY A 589 -31.93 30.79 51.93
CA GLY A 589 -31.36 31.53 50.78
C GLY A 589 -30.90 30.58 49.69
N THR A 590 -30.61 31.14 48.52
CA THR A 590 -30.18 30.39 47.31
C THR A 590 -29.00 29.47 47.63
N GLY A 591 -29.15 28.19 47.29
CA GLY A 591 -28.16 27.15 47.49
C GLY A 591 -28.03 26.64 48.94
N ARG A 592 -28.98 27.01 49.85
CA ARG A 592 -29.02 26.57 51.25
C ARG A 592 -29.93 25.34 51.45
N VAL A 593 -29.88 24.75 52.62
CA VAL A 593 -30.54 23.46 52.94
C VAL A 593 -32.04 23.50 52.70
N CYS A 594 -32.72 24.62 52.98
CA CYS A 594 -34.15 24.78 52.81
C CYS A 594 -34.52 25.58 51.55
N HIS A 595 -33.62 25.70 50.58
CA HIS A 595 -33.90 26.35 49.28
C HIS A 595 -34.51 25.35 48.32
N TYR A 596 -35.76 25.52 47.94
CA TYR A 596 -36.52 24.71 47.00
C TYR A 596 -37.04 25.55 45.86
N PRO A 597 -36.28 25.82 44.79
CA PRO A 597 -36.75 26.56 43.60
C PRO A 597 -37.83 25.74 42.85
N SER A 598 -38.60 26.40 41.99
CA SER A 598 -39.55 25.66 41.15
C SER A 598 -38.84 24.64 40.28
N LEU A 599 -39.36 23.41 40.22
CA LEU A 599 -38.78 22.28 39.53
C LEU A 599 -39.56 21.94 38.26
N THR A 600 -38.85 21.81 37.13
CA THR A 600 -39.43 21.32 35.87
C THR A 600 -38.67 20.07 35.44
N LEU A 601 -39.36 18.94 35.38
CA LEU A 601 -38.82 17.66 35.00
C LEU A 601 -39.40 17.23 33.65
N SER A 602 -38.76 17.66 32.58
CA SER A 602 -39.18 17.38 31.20
C SER A 602 -38.55 16.13 30.59
N SER A 603 -37.49 15.61 31.21
CA SER A 603 -36.75 14.43 30.73
C SER A 603 -36.39 13.49 31.87
N VAL A 604 -36.04 12.23 31.51
CA VAL A 604 -35.58 11.23 32.50
C VAL A 604 -34.28 11.68 33.15
N GLU A 605 -33.35 12.27 32.39
CA GLU A 605 -32.12 12.81 32.94
C GLU A 605 -32.38 13.86 34.02
N SER A 606 -33.31 14.77 33.78
CA SER A 606 -33.65 15.81 34.76
C SER A 606 -34.30 15.19 36.02
N LEU A 607 -35.09 14.13 35.86
CA LEU A 607 -35.67 13.39 36.97
C LEU A 607 -34.58 12.67 37.79
N LEU A 608 -33.68 11.93 37.09
CA LEU A 608 -32.58 11.19 37.76
C LEU A 608 -31.59 12.10 38.49
N ASP A 609 -31.30 13.27 37.89
CA ASP A 609 -30.47 14.29 38.54
C ASP A 609 -31.14 14.87 39.78
N ALA A 610 -32.45 15.18 39.67
CA ALA A 610 -33.19 15.69 40.80
C ALA A 610 -33.32 14.66 41.95
N ALA A 611 -33.65 13.41 41.61
CA ALA A 611 -33.76 12.30 42.60
C ALA A 611 -32.39 11.94 43.24
N GLY A 612 -31.31 12.05 42.48
CA GLY A 612 -29.93 11.84 43.00
C GLY A 612 -29.49 12.98 43.92
N LYS A 613 -29.90 14.23 43.68
CA LYS A 613 -29.64 15.38 44.55
C LYS A 613 -30.48 15.37 45.84
N ARG A 614 -31.73 15.00 45.73
CA ARG A 614 -32.70 14.96 46.81
C ARG A 614 -33.68 13.78 46.64
N SER A 615 -33.37 12.64 47.26
CA SER A 615 -34.26 11.49 47.20
C SER A 615 -35.62 11.79 47.86
N LEU A 616 -36.63 10.98 47.56
CA LEU A 616 -37.94 11.07 48.22
C LEU A 616 -37.80 10.97 49.77
N THR A 617 -36.97 10.07 50.29
CA THR A 617 -36.64 9.99 51.67
C THR A 617 -36.03 11.28 52.21
N THR A 618 -35.15 11.90 51.48
CA THR A 618 -34.57 13.19 51.86
C THR A 618 -35.59 14.30 51.87
N LEU A 619 -36.56 14.30 50.95
CA LEU A 619 -37.67 15.25 50.90
C LEU A 619 -38.61 15.06 52.11
N GLU A 620 -38.96 13.82 52.45
CA GLU A 620 -39.72 13.49 53.68
C GLU A 620 -39.00 13.98 54.94
N GLN A 621 -37.71 13.69 55.07
CA GLN A 621 -36.91 14.15 56.20
C GLN A 621 -36.85 15.69 56.26
N ALA A 622 -36.72 16.33 55.09
CA ALA A 622 -36.74 17.80 55.04
C ALA A 622 -38.05 18.39 55.47
N LEU A 623 -39.18 17.77 55.14
CA LEU A 623 -40.50 18.20 55.58
C LEU A 623 -40.63 18.15 57.12
N VAL A 624 -40.12 17.07 57.72
CA VAL A 624 -40.09 16.91 59.19
C VAL A 624 -39.10 17.89 59.86
N ALA A 625 -37.98 18.25 59.19
CA ALA A 625 -36.94 19.12 59.72
C ALA A 625 -37.27 20.62 59.60
N LEU A 626 -38.15 21.03 58.68
CA LEU A 626 -38.54 22.44 58.44
C LEU A 626 -38.99 23.20 59.68
N PRO A 627 -39.82 22.65 60.59
CA PRO A 627 -40.17 23.36 61.84
C PRO A 627 -38.97 23.63 62.74
N VAL A 628 -37.96 22.69 62.76
CA VAL A 628 -36.74 22.88 63.54
C VAL A 628 -35.89 24.02 62.93
N TYR A 629 -35.70 24.04 61.62
CA TYR A 629 -35.00 25.10 60.90
C TYR A 629 -35.69 26.46 61.06
N ARG A 630 -37.01 26.48 61.03
CA ARG A 630 -37.79 27.69 61.33
C ARG A 630 -37.49 28.19 62.72
N SER A 631 -37.59 27.32 63.75
CA SER A 631 -37.33 27.69 65.18
C SER A 631 -35.86 28.16 65.37
N GLN A 632 -34.90 27.56 64.67
CA GLN A 632 -33.53 28.00 64.71
C GLN A 632 -33.35 29.45 64.17
N VAL A 633 -33.97 29.77 63.03
CA VAL A 633 -33.92 31.13 62.43
C VAL A 633 -34.66 32.12 63.34
N GLU A 634 -35.82 31.76 63.89
CA GLU A 634 -36.56 32.61 64.86
C GLU A 634 -35.73 32.90 66.12
N SER A 635 -35.00 31.90 66.65
CA SER A 635 -34.07 32.07 67.78
C SER A 635 -32.89 32.95 67.45
N GLU A 636 -32.23 32.77 66.26
CA GLU A 636 -31.15 33.67 65.82
C GLU A 636 -31.62 35.12 65.66
N LEU A 637 -32.82 35.31 65.12
CA LEU A 637 -33.42 36.66 65.00
C LEU A 637 -33.70 37.28 66.37
N ALA A 638 -34.18 36.51 67.33
CA ALA A 638 -34.44 36.99 68.68
C ALA A 638 -33.13 37.36 69.39
N ALA A 639 -32.03 36.63 69.13
CA ALA A 639 -30.73 36.99 69.68
C ALA A 639 -30.12 38.31 69.16
N LEU A 640 -30.55 38.75 67.95
CA LEU A 640 -30.17 40.07 67.42
C LEU A 640 -30.87 41.27 68.12
N VAL A 641 -31.96 41.03 68.83
CA VAL A 641 -32.72 42.05 69.56
C VAL A 641 -32.13 42.21 71.00
N LEU A 642 -31.37 41.22 71.48
CA LEU A 642 -30.71 41.28 72.76
C LEU A 642 -29.43 42.17 72.70
N PRO A 643 -29.13 42.96 73.74
CA PRO A 643 -27.88 43.74 73.76
C PRO A 643 -26.66 42.80 73.69
N PRO A 644 -25.58 43.20 72.95
CA PRO A 644 -24.45 42.36 72.76
C PRO A 644 -23.76 41.97 74.08
N PRO A 645 -23.31 40.73 74.29
CA PRO A 645 -22.53 40.35 75.42
C PRO A 645 -21.20 41.15 75.47
N PRO A 646 -20.63 41.42 76.70
CA PRO A 646 -19.41 42.17 76.85
C PRO A 646 -18.26 41.49 76.06
N PRO A 647 -17.31 42.30 75.55
CA PRO A 647 -16.25 41.81 74.71
C PRO A 647 -15.36 40.75 75.46
N PRO A 648 -14.91 39.74 74.85
CA PRO A 648 -13.97 38.77 75.44
C PRO A 648 -12.60 39.37 75.65
N PRO A 649 -11.80 38.91 76.61
CA PRO A 649 -10.45 39.39 76.87
C PRO A 649 -9.54 39.23 75.64
N PRO A 650 -8.44 40.05 75.56
CA PRO A 650 -7.62 40.11 74.33
C PRO A 650 -7.03 38.75 74.03
N GLY A 651 -7.49 38.15 72.93
CA GLY A 651 -7.16 36.83 72.45
C GLY A 651 -5.80 36.72 71.80
N GLU A 652 -5.25 35.57 71.92
CA GLU A 652 -4.05 35.12 71.25
C GLU A 652 -4.04 35.53 69.76
N LYS A 653 -2.90 35.95 69.29
CA LYS A 653 -2.66 36.25 67.87
C LYS A 653 -2.67 34.90 67.11
N VAL A 654 -3.76 34.62 66.42
CA VAL A 654 -3.89 33.41 65.60
C VAL A 654 -3.53 33.77 64.14
N PHE A 655 -2.63 33.02 63.55
CA PHE A 655 -2.32 33.04 62.14
C PHE A 655 -2.88 31.83 61.44
N GLU A 656 -3.84 32.05 60.57
CA GLU A 656 -4.39 30.98 59.72
C GLU A 656 -3.47 30.72 58.53
N TRP A 657 -2.90 29.57 58.49
CA TRP A 657 -2.01 29.17 57.44
C TRP A 657 -2.64 28.13 56.51
N ARG A 658 -2.56 28.39 55.21
CA ARG A 658 -3.10 27.53 54.15
C ARG A 658 -1.96 27.01 53.29
N PRO A 659 -1.52 25.76 53.45
CA PRO A 659 -0.43 25.18 52.65
C PRO A 659 -0.62 25.32 51.15
N ALA A 660 -1.88 25.23 50.72
CA ALA A 660 -2.24 25.32 49.28
C ALA A 660 -1.81 26.68 48.67
N SER A 661 -1.79 27.79 49.43
CA SER A 661 -1.40 29.08 48.87
C SER A 661 0.11 29.18 48.50
N VAL A 662 0.93 28.32 49.07
CA VAL A 662 2.40 28.28 48.83
C VAL A 662 2.79 27.26 47.78
N LEU A 663 1.95 26.24 47.58
CA LEU A 663 2.23 25.11 46.68
C LEU A 663 1.47 25.19 45.34
N VAL A 664 0.45 26.07 45.25
CA VAL A 664 -0.32 26.22 44.00
C VAL A 664 0.56 26.67 42.85
N GLY A 665 0.50 25.90 41.76
CA GLY A 665 1.22 26.17 40.51
C GLY A 665 2.65 25.64 40.43
N LYS A 666 3.19 25.03 41.49
CA LYS A 666 4.50 24.39 41.46
C LYS A 666 4.41 22.97 40.93
N ARG A 667 5.36 22.57 40.10
CA ARG A 667 5.53 21.17 39.63
C ARG A 667 6.76 20.59 40.30
N PHE A 668 6.63 19.39 40.86
CA PHE A 668 7.71 18.67 41.51
C PHE A 668 8.09 17.49 40.60
N ALA A 669 9.32 17.46 40.10
CA ALA A 669 9.83 16.45 39.22
C ALA A 669 10.77 15.44 39.92
N THR A 670 11.34 15.81 41.06
CA THR A 670 12.29 15.01 41.82
C THR A 670 11.96 15.05 43.33
N GLU A 671 12.42 14.03 44.08
CA GLU A 671 12.33 14.03 45.56
C GLU A 671 12.97 15.28 46.17
N THR A 672 14.07 15.75 45.61
CA THR A 672 14.77 16.96 46.05
C THR A 672 13.89 18.21 45.89
N ASP A 673 13.01 18.27 44.88
CA ASP A 673 12.08 19.40 44.74
C ASP A 673 11.03 19.40 45.83
N VAL A 674 10.57 18.21 46.22
CA VAL A 674 9.63 18.01 47.32
C VAL A 674 10.29 18.42 48.67
N ASP A 675 11.49 17.97 48.93
CA ASP A 675 12.23 18.26 50.16
C ASP A 675 12.51 19.77 50.29
N ASN A 676 12.92 20.43 49.23
CA ASN A 676 13.12 21.87 49.22
C ASN A 676 11.83 22.66 49.49
N ALA A 677 10.69 22.18 48.96
CA ALA A 677 9.41 22.80 49.21
C ALA A 677 8.98 22.62 50.68
N LEU A 678 9.16 21.43 51.23
CA LEU A 678 8.86 21.13 52.63
C LEU A 678 9.74 21.91 53.59
N ASP A 679 11.04 22.07 53.31
CA ASP A 679 11.96 22.89 54.07
C ASP A 679 11.55 24.35 54.06
N SER A 680 11.13 24.87 52.91
CA SER A 680 10.65 26.25 52.79
C SER A 680 9.38 26.46 53.63
N LEU A 681 8.43 25.54 53.57
CA LEU A 681 7.22 25.56 54.37
C LEU A 681 7.52 25.48 55.88
N SER A 682 8.43 24.60 56.28
CA SER A 682 8.86 24.45 57.68
C SER A 682 9.51 25.75 58.23
N LYS A 683 10.34 26.43 57.43
CA LYS A 683 10.96 27.69 57.79
C LYS A 683 9.93 28.80 58.01
N GLU A 684 8.93 28.90 57.14
CA GLU A 684 7.86 29.90 57.25
C GLU A 684 7.02 29.65 58.51
N LEU A 685 6.60 28.43 58.80
CA LEU A 685 5.84 28.07 60.00
C LEU A 685 6.63 28.40 61.26
N LYS A 686 7.91 28.02 61.33
CA LYS A 686 8.79 28.29 62.48
C LYS A 686 8.98 29.79 62.66
N ALA A 687 9.04 30.57 61.61
CA ALA A 687 9.14 32.02 61.73
C ALA A 687 7.89 32.63 62.40
N ARG A 688 6.70 32.23 61.98
CA ARG A 688 5.44 32.70 62.54
C ARG A 688 5.25 32.31 64.03
N VAL A 689 5.63 31.07 64.39
CA VAL A 689 5.62 30.65 65.80
C VAL A 689 6.59 31.46 66.65
N ARG A 690 7.79 31.79 66.12
CA ARG A 690 8.77 32.68 66.83
C ARG A 690 8.30 34.15 67.01
N GLU A 691 7.43 34.61 66.10
CA GLU A 691 6.77 35.92 66.19
C GLU A 691 5.60 35.92 67.16
N GLY A 692 5.34 34.79 67.86
CA GLY A 692 4.35 34.73 68.90
C GLY A 692 2.94 34.44 68.43
N PHE A 693 2.77 33.90 67.15
CA PHE A 693 1.47 33.50 66.63
C PHE A 693 1.21 32.03 66.94
N THR A 694 -0.03 31.70 67.28
CA THR A 694 -0.55 30.31 67.24
C THR A 694 -0.95 30.04 65.80
N VAL A 695 -0.28 29.06 65.13
CA VAL A 695 -0.53 28.73 63.71
C VAL A 695 -1.64 27.69 63.62
N VAL A 696 -2.70 28.00 62.93
CA VAL A 696 -3.77 27.05 62.60
C VAL A 696 -3.68 26.69 61.12
N VAL A 697 -3.46 25.42 60.82
CA VAL A 697 -3.40 24.89 59.44
C VAL A 697 -4.82 24.62 58.99
N LYS A 698 -5.23 25.20 57.86
CA LYS A 698 -6.54 25.01 57.27
C LYS A 698 -6.44 24.46 55.85
#